data_2e9f8099ad47cec50681c2418150b0fa
#
_entry.id   2e9f8099ad47cec50681c2418150b0fa
#
_cell.length_a   1.000
_cell.length_b   1.000
_cell.length_c   1.000
_cell.angle_alpha   90.00
_cell.angle_beta   90.00
_cell.angle_gamma   90.00
#
_symmetry.space_group_name_H-M   'P 1'
#
loop_
_entity.id
_entity.type
_entity.pdbx_description
1 polymer ?
#
loop_
_entity_poly.entity_id
_entity_poly.type
_entity_poly.pdbx_seq_one_letter_code
_entity_poly.pdbx_strand_id
1 'polypeptide(L)'
;MSIVEAEHPAGVPVSVSVEIGGKEISFETGKLAKQADGAVVVRSGETVVLGTAQGRTEAREGADFFPLTVDVEERMYAAGKIPGGFFKREGRPTERAILTARMTDRPVRPLWPKGYRNEVQCVATVFSADLVVAHDILAINAVSAALTISPLPFLGPIGAVRMGLLDGELVVNPTLEETEHSSELDLVVVGTRDGLTMVEAGANQVPEAKLLEALEVAHREIVKLCDAQEELRARAGKPKWLDAATTERLEQAHGHAIWARIDEVGLREAGAIVEEILAQEAGTLSMSSTADDVLRELQTRMSLDMILEKQRSVAVEGRVREQFENDLRALTEAEQDSKELKSAKRHLLFDRIVDTVRLPFPVGPATVGDGEPVVADALTKHYVRKACESIYKSLVRQKIAVEKRRPDGRTETQIRPIEVEVGVSPRTHGSGLFTRGQTQIMTLLTLGTAKEGQRIDDLSLETDRRYMHHYNFPPYSVGETGRMGSPKRRDIGHGALAQRALEPVVPTAEEFPYTIRLVSETLESNGSSSMGSVCGSTLALMDAGVPISAPVSGIAMGLVKEGDDYVILTDIQGAEDHLGDMDFKVAGTRDGVTALQMDIKIIGVSREIMEQALTQAKEARVAILGRMLEAIPEPRQALASHAPRISTIQINPEYIGMVIGKGGETIRSLEAEYDVQIDIEEDGTILVYATEGTKGDAAIEAIRTLTKEPEVGDQYTGKVVKTTDFGAFVELKKGTDGLLHVSNVGPGRVNHIEDVISRGDILDVLVQEVDKARGRIGLKLVQK
;
A
#
# COMPACT_ATOMS: atom_id res chain seq x y z
N MET A 1 8.75 29.21 16.73
CA MET A 1 8.62 30.64 16.38
C MET A 1 9.16 30.75 14.97
N SER A 2 8.37 31.19 13.96
CA SER A 2 8.86 31.26 12.57
C SER A 2 9.89 32.38 12.51
N ILE A 3 11.11 32.05 12.14
CA ILE A 3 12.29 32.93 12.24
C ILE A 3 12.33 33.93 11.09
N VAL A 4 11.51 33.83 10.08
CA VAL A 4 11.48 34.72 8.92
C VAL A 4 10.04 34.99 8.51
N GLU A 5 9.53 36.17 8.86
CA GLU A 5 8.42 36.75 8.10
C GLU A 5 9.04 37.34 6.81
N ALA A 6 8.84 36.66 5.68
CA ALA A 6 9.06 37.32 4.41
C ALA A 6 8.14 38.56 4.39
N GLU A 7 8.69 39.76 4.04
CA GLU A 7 7.93 40.97 3.86
C GLU A 7 6.98 40.88 2.64
N HIS A 8 6.05 39.92 2.68
CA HIS A 8 4.81 40.06 1.91
C HIS A 8 3.84 40.86 2.77
N PRO A 9 3.12 41.83 2.22
CA PRO A 9 2.11 42.56 2.96
C PRO A 9 1.18 41.55 3.61
N ALA A 10 1.18 41.53 4.94
CA ALA A 10 0.50 40.47 5.71
C ALA A 10 -0.95 40.32 5.23
N GLY A 11 -1.24 39.21 4.62
CA GLY A 11 -2.63 38.78 4.32
C GLY A 11 -3.08 38.66 2.88
N VAL A 12 -2.24 38.91 1.88
CA VAL A 12 -2.65 38.67 0.47
C VAL A 12 -2.21 37.29 0.05
N PRO A 13 -3.15 36.35 -0.27
CA PRO A 13 -2.80 35.03 -0.78
C PRO A 13 -2.08 35.13 -2.12
N VAL A 14 -1.08 34.27 -2.33
CA VAL A 14 -0.42 34.09 -3.62
C VAL A 14 -0.89 32.79 -4.22
N SER A 15 -1.34 32.83 -5.47
CA SER A 15 -1.82 31.66 -6.20
C SER A 15 -1.11 31.52 -7.55
N VAL A 16 -0.87 30.27 -7.95
CA VAL A 16 -0.39 29.87 -9.26
C VAL A 16 -1.27 28.72 -9.73
N SER A 17 -1.65 28.71 -11.01
CA SER A 17 -2.45 27.64 -11.63
C SER A 17 -1.73 27.05 -12.83
N VAL A 18 -1.96 25.78 -13.09
CA VAL A 18 -1.40 25.04 -14.23
C VAL A 18 -2.46 24.06 -14.77
N GLU A 19 -2.49 23.87 -16.07
CA GLU A 19 -3.36 22.91 -16.74
C GLU A 19 -2.63 21.56 -16.90
N ILE A 20 -3.20 20.49 -16.35
CA ILE A 20 -2.68 19.12 -16.39
C ILE A 20 -3.76 18.19 -16.91
N GLY A 21 -3.53 17.57 -18.07
CA GLY A 21 -4.52 16.69 -18.68
C GLY A 21 -5.87 17.37 -18.95
N GLY A 22 -5.88 18.66 -19.29
CA GLY A 22 -7.09 19.44 -19.52
C GLY A 22 -7.84 19.88 -18.25
N LYS A 23 -7.26 19.66 -17.06
CA LYS A 23 -7.84 20.06 -15.77
C LYS A 23 -6.93 21.09 -15.08
N GLU A 24 -7.53 22.13 -14.52
CA GLU A 24 -6.78 23.13 -13.74
C GLU A 24 -6.40 22.58 -12.38
N ILE A 25 -5.13 22.75 -12.01
CA ILE A 25 -4.60 22.56 -10.66
C ILE A 25 -4.06 23.88 -10.16
N SER A 26 -4.57 24.38 -9.03
CA SER A 26 -4.13 25.64 -8.42
C SER A 26 -3.40 25.39 -7.09
N PHE A 27 -2.39 26.21 -6.85
CA PHE A 27 -1.54 26.22 -5.64
C PHE A 27 -1.69 27.59 -4.96
N GLU A 28 -2.23 27.64 -3.75
CA GLU A 28 -2.44 28.88 -2.98
C GLU A 28 -1.68 28.83 -1.65
N THR A 29 -0.97 29.88 -1.31
CA THR A 29 -0.29 30.05 0.00
C THR A 29 -0.60 31.39 0.64
N GLY A 30 -0.23 31.56 1.93
CA GLY A 30 -0.34 32.82 2.69
C GLY A 30 -1.68 33.03 3.45
N LYS A 31 -2.67 32.13 3.26
CA LYS A 31 -3.99 32.23 3.91
C LYS A 31 -4.14 31.31 5.13
N LEU A 32 -3.80 30.02 4.98
CA LEU A 32 -3.99 28.99 5.99
C LEU A 32 -2.66 28.56 6.61
N ALA A 33 -2.70 28.01 7.83
CA ALA A 33 -1.57 27.39 8.53
C ALA A 33 -0.28 28.24 8.55
N LYS A 34 -0.38 29.53 8.81
CA LYS A 34 0.72 30.53 8.75
C LYS A 34 1.89 30.24 9.70
N GLN A 35 1.70 29.41 10.74
CA GLN A 35 2.76 29.02 11.68
C GLN A 35 3.65 27.88 11.15
N ALA A 36 3.21 27.17 10.11
CA ALA A 36 4.03 26.14 9.49
C ALA A 36 5.18 26.76 8.70
N ASP A 37 6.29 26.05 8.59
CA ASP A 37 7.42 26.48 7.78
C ASP A 37 7.03 26.64 6.31
N GLY A 38 6.20 25.71 5.79
CA GLY A 38 5.53 25.82 4.51
C GLY A 38 4.09 25.33 4.60
N ALA A 39 3.17 26.04 3.93
CA ALA A 39 1.76 25.66 3.85
C ALA A 39 1.18 26.05 2.49
N VAL A 40 0.63 25.09 1.76
CA VAL A 40 0.04 25.29 0.44
C VAL A 40 -1.30 24.55 0.35
N VAL A 41 -2.31 25.24 -0.13
CA VAL A 41 -3.60 24.65 -0.51
C VAL A 41 -3.55 24.31 -1.99
N VAL A 42 -3.79 23.05 -2.33
CA VAL A 42 -3.89 22.60 -3.72
C VAL A 42 -5.34 22.23 -4.02
N ARG A 43 -5.83 22.73 -5.16
CA ARG A 43 -7.21 22.51 -5.58
C ARG A 43 -7.28 22.06 -7.03
N SER A 44 -8.19 21.15 -7.31
CA SER A 44 -8.68 20.83 -8.67
C SER A 44 -10.15 20.45 -8.57
N GLY A 45 -11.01 21.07 -9.36
CA GLY A 45 -12.45 20.95 -9.19
C GLY A 45 -12.89 21.43 -7.79
N GLU A 46 -13.70 20.62 -7.09
CA GLU A 46 -14.11 20.87 -5.70
C GLU A 46 -13.22 20.11 -4.69
N THR A 47 -12.24 19.34 -5.15
CA THR A 47 -11.28 18.67 -4.26
C THR A 47 -10.21 19.66 -3.79
N VAL A 48 -10.00 19.73 -2.46
CA VAL A 48 -9.11 20.69 -1.80
C VAL A 48 -8.25 19.98 -0.76
N VAL A 49 -6.93 20.10 -0.88
CA VAL A 49 -5.96 19.52 0.03
C VAL A 49 -5.01 20.59 0.56
N LEU A 50 -4.83 20.65 1.87
CA LEU A 50 -3.79 21.46 2.52
C LEU A 50 -2.56 20.59 2.75
N GLY A 51 -1.43 20.96 2.15
CA GLY A 51 -0.10 20.44 2.48
C GLY A 51 0.63 21.35 3.44
N THR A 52 1.24 20.79 4.47
CA THR A 52 2.11 21.52 5.40
C THR A 52 3.46 20.84 5.55
N ALA A 53 4.50 21.62 5.76
CA ALA A 53 5.85 21.15 6.05
C ALA A 53 6.39 21.91 7.27
N GLN A 54 6.98 21.16 8.20
CA GLN A 54 7.59 21.69 9.42
C GLN A 54 8.88 20.96 9.69
N GLY A 55 9.95 21.69 10.08
CA GLY A 55 11.24 21.11 10.41
C GLY A 55 11.81 21.65 11.73
N ARG A 56 12.84 20.97 12.22
CA ARG A 56 13.66 21.44 13.32
C ARG A 56 14.96 22.02 12.78
N THR A 57 15.45 23.08 13.42
CA THR A 57 16.72 23.71 13.06
C THR A 57 17.93 22.93 13.55
N GLU A 58 17.73 21.99 14.49
CA GLU A 58 18.77 21.15 15.08
C GLU A 58 18.44 19.69 14.95
N ALA A 59 19.46 18.85 14.68
CA ALA A 59 19.34 17.41 14.72
C ALA A 59 19.25 16.91 16.16
N ARG A 60 18.56 15.79 16.38
CA ARG A 60 18.60 15.10 17.67
C ARG A 60 20.00 14.55 17.91
N GLU A 61 20.49 14.68 19.16
CA GLU A 61 21.78 14.11 19.55
C GLU A 61 21.83 12.60 19.25
N GLY A 62 22.87 12.15 18.56
CA GLY A 62 23.06 10.75 18.17
C GLY A 62 22.20 10.29 17.01
N ALA A 63 21.49 11.15 16.29
CA ALA A 63 20.74 10.77 15.09
C ALA A 63 21.69 10.31 13.99
N ASP A 64 21.51 9.06 13.54
CA ASP A 64 22.28 8.42 12.45
C ASP A 64 21.50 8.33 11.14
N PHE A 65 20.21 8.66 11.15
CA PHE A 65 19.31 8.65 10.00
C PHE A 65 18.54 9.96 9.88
N PHE A 66 17.91 10.18 8.71
CA PHE A 66 17.02 11.32 8.45
C PHE A 66 15.60 11.03 8.93
N PRO A 67 15.11 11.68 10.01
CA PRO A 67 13.78 11.44 10.56
C PRO A 67 12.72 12.27 9.79
N LEU A 68 12.28 11.76 8.63
CA LEU A 68 11.16 12.28 7.86
C LEU A 68 9.88 11.50 8.22
N THR A 69 8.82 12.24 8.55
CA THR A 69 7.47 11.71 8.74
C THR A 69 6.52 12.38 7.76
N VAL A 70 5.75 11.56 7.03
CA VAL A 70 4.68 12.02 6.15
C VAL A 70 3.38 11.40 6.61
N ASP A 71 2.37 12.21 6.88
CA ASP A 71 1.03 11.80 7.27
C ASP A 71 0.01 12.37 6.29
N VAL A 72 -1.03 11.58 6.00
CA VAL A 72 -2.19 12.00 5.20
C VAL A 72 -3.44 11.83 6.06
N GLU A 73 -4.19 12.90 6.19
CA GLU A 73 -5.39 12.98 7.00
C GLU A 73 -6.62 13.06 6.11
N GLU A 74 -7.25 11.91 5.89
CA GLU A 74 -8.55 11.82 5.26
C GLU A 74 -9.63 12.05 6.31
N ARG A 75 -10.43 13.09 6.13
CA ARG A 75 -11.52 13.45 7.03
C ARG A 75 -12.85 13.23 6.31
N MET A 76 -13.74 12.46 6.92
CA MET A 76 -15.04 12.10 6.33
C MET A 76 -15.90 13.32 5.97
N TYR A 77 -15.76 14.43 6.70
CA TYR A 77 -16.43 15.68 6.37
C TYR A 77 -16.05 16.21 4.97
N ALA A 78 -14.89 15.84 4.44
CA ALA A 78 -14.45 16.25 3.11
C ALA A 78 -15.40 15.78 2.00
N ALA A 79 -16.04 14.63 2.18
CA ALA A 79 -17.09 14.11 1.30
C ALA A 79 -18.51 14.28 1.89
N GLY A 80 -18.70 15.16 2.88
CA GLY A 80 -20.00 15.38 3.54
C GLY A 80 -20.49 14.19 4.38
N LYS A 81 -19.58 13.27 4.76
CA LYS A 81 -19.93 12.06 5.51
C LYS A 81 -19.60 12.20 7.00
N ILE A 82 -20.31 11.44 7.84
CA ILE A 82 -19.98 11.22 9.25
C ILE A 82 -19.42 9.81 9.38
N PRO A 83 -18.27 9.60 10.11
CA PRO A 83 -17.69 8.29 10.28
C PRO A 83 -18.69 7.23 10.75
N GLY A 84 -18.70 6.06 10.11
CA GLY A 84 -19.66 4.97 10.38
C GLY A 84 -19.48 4.32 11.75
N GLY A 85 -18.24 4.37 12.32
CA GLY A 85 -17.90 3.75 13.59
C GLY A 85 -18.68 4.30 14.79
N PHE A 86 -18.68 3.58 15.91
CA PHE A 86 -19.42 3.91 17.13
C PHE A 86 -19.10 5.32 17.67
N PHE A 87 -17.83 5.71 17.66
CA PHE A 87 -17.39 7.01 18.17
C PHE A 87 -17.68 8.19 17.26
N LYS A 88 -18.16 7.95 16.03
CA LYS A 88 -18.43 8.99 15.03
C LYS A 88 -17.24 9.96 14.83
N ARG A 89 -16.05 9.43 14.93
CA ARG A 89 -14.77 10.13 14.78
C ARG A 89 -13.76 9.22 14.10
N GLU A 90 -12.93 9.79 13.24
CA GLU A 90 -11.77 9.09 12.64
C GLU A 90 -10.81 8.67 13.75
N GLY A 91 -10.36 7.41 13.67
CA GLY A 91 -9.42 6.81 14.62
C GLY A 91 -8.03 6.64 14.00
N ARG A 92 -7.75 5.43 13.52
CA ARG A 92 -6.52 5.16 12.78
C ARG A 92 -6.64 5.67 11.35
N PRO A 93 -5.52 6.07 10.71
CA PRO A 93 -5.52 6.37 9.28
C PRO A 93 -6.11 5.21 8.48
N THR A 94 -6.86 5.52 7.44
CA THR A 94 -7.38 4.54 6.49
C THR A 94 -6.22 3.85 5.74
N GLU A 95 -6.48 2.71 5.13
CA GLU A 95 -5.50 2.05 4.27
C GLU A 95 -5.06 2.99 3.13
N ARG A 96 -6.01 3.68 2.50
CA ARG A 96 -5.76 4.66 1.44
C ARG A 96 -4.88 5.82 1.93
N ALA A 97 -5.15 6.40 3.10
CA ALA A 97 -4.31 7.44 3.69
C ALA A 97 -2.87 6.96 3.94
N ILE A 98 -2.70 5.72 4.41
CA ILE A 98 -1.38 5.11 4.61
C ILE A 98 -0.65 4.91 3.28
N LEU A 99 -1.33 4.44 2.24
CA LEU A 99 -0.75 4.25 0.91
C LEU A 99 -0.37 5.59 0.29
N THR A 100 -1.23 6.61 0.37
CA THR A 100 -0.94 7.98 -0.10
C THR A 100 0.25 8.57 0.64
N ALA A 101 0.35 8.40 1.96
CA ALA A 101 1.51 8.84 2.73
C ALA A 101 2.80 8.16 2.27
N ARG A 102 2.76 6.87 1.92
CA ARG A 102 3.90 6.13 1.36
C ARG A 102 4.28 6.62 -0.05
N MET A 103 3.30 6.85 -0.92
CA MET A 103 3.53 7.42 -2.27
C MET A 103 4.12 8.82 -2.19
N THR A 104 3.88 9.56 -1.11
CA THR A 104 4.47 10.89 -0.86
C THR A 104 5.87 10.80 -0.24
N ASP A 105 6.07 9.94 0.77
CA ASP A 105 7.35 9.80 1.50
C ASP A 105 8.48 9.30 0.59
N ARG A 106 8.20 8.29 -0.24
CA ARG A 106 9.20 7.62 -1.08
C ARG A 106 9.91 8.58 -2.05
N PRO A 107 9.23 9.39 -2.87
CA PRO A 107 9.87 10.33 -3.79
C PRO A 107 10.48 11.56 -3.11
N VAL A 108 9.99 11.96 -1.94
CA VAL A 108 10.51 13.10 -1.18
C VAL A 108 11.80 12.75 -0.42
N ARG A 109 11.89 11.51 0.09
CA ARG A 109 12.98 11.06 0.97
C ARG A 109 14.40 11.15 0.36
N PRO A 110 14.65 10.87 -0.92
CA PRO A 110 16.00 11.00 -1.51
C PRO A 110 16.40 12.45 -1.83
N LEU A 111 15.49 13.41 -1.80
CA LEU A 111 15.70 14.77 -2.25
C LEU A 111 16.12 15.72 -1.10
N TRP A 112 17.16 15.33 -0.37
CA TRP A 112 17.74 16.12 0.71
C TRP A 112 19.26 16.11 0.64
N PRO A 113 19.93 17.15 1.15
CA PRO A 113 21.40 17.18 1.20
C PRO A 113 21.96 15.98 1.95
N LYS A 114 23.02 15.37 1.44
CA LYS A 114 23.69 14.25 2.12
C LYS A 114 24.11 14.65 3.54
N GLY A 115 23.71 13.85 4.53
CA GLY A 115 24.03 14.12 5.93
C GLY A 115 23.01 14.99 6.65
N TYR A 116 21.96 15.48 5.99
CA TYR A 116 20.86 16.17 6.67
C TYR A 116 20.13 15.23 7.62
N ARG A 117 19.99 15.61 8.90
CA ARG A 117 19.44 14.74 9.96
C ARG A 117 18.42 15.44 10.86
N ASN A 118 18.05 16.68 10.52
CA ASN A 118 17.05 17.40 11.28
C ASN A 118 15.68 16.81 11.02
N GLU A 119 14.85 16.71 12.05
CA GLU A 119 13.51 16.14 11.96
C GLU A 119 12.62 17.00 11.05
N VAL A 120 11.90 16.35 10.14
CA VAL A 120 10.92 16.98 9.24
C VAL A 120 9.61 16.21 9.31
N GLN A 121 8.51 16.95 9.42
CA GLN A 121 7.16 16.40 9.34
C GLN A 121 6.37 17.12 8.23
N CYS A 122 5.73 16.31 7.38
CA CYS A 122 4.80 16.77 6.37
C CYS A 122 3.42 16.20 6.66
N VAL A 123 2.38 17.04 6.55
CA VAL A 123 0.99 16.59 6.72
C VAL A 123 0.16 17.11 5.56
N ALA A 124 -0.54 16.19 4.87
CA ALA A 124 -1.57 16.53 3.90
C ALA A 124 -2.94 16.31 4.53
N THR A 125 -3.79 17.33 4.56
CA THR A 125 -5.16 17.23 5.09
C THR A 125 -6.16 17.46 3.98
N VAL A 126 -7.05 16.50 3.76
CA VAL A 126 -8.13 16.60 2.75
C VAL A 126 -9.30 17.39 3.36
N PHE A 127 -9.54 18.59 2.84
CA PHE A 127 -10.62 19.46 3.32
C PHE A 127 -11.92 19.31 2.52
N SER A 128 -11.80 18.95 1.23
CA SER A 128 -12.94 18.69 0.36
C SER A 128 -12.56 17.61 -0.65
N ALA A 129 -13.47 16.71 -0.93
CA ALA A 129 -13.33 15.64 -1.92
C ALA A 129 -14.67 15.51 -2.68
N ASP A 130 -14.65 15.85 -3.96
CA ASP A 130 -15.80 15.75 -4.85
C ASP A 130 -16.07 14.32 -5.34
N LEU A 131 -15.20 13.38 -4.98
CA LEU A 131 -15.19 11.99 -5.44
C LEU A 131 -15.07 11.85 -6.98
N VAL A 132 -14.62 12.91 -7.65
CA VAL A 132 -14.29 12.94 -9.08
C VAL A 132 -12.77 13.05 -9.28
N VAL A 133 -12.16 14.01 -8.58
CA VAL A 133 -10.70 14.22 -8.63
C VAL A 133 -10.01 13.42 -7.53
N ALA A 134 -9.01 12.64 -7.90
CA ALA A 134 -8.21 11.84 -6.97
C ALA A 134 -7.41 12.75 -6.01
N HIS A 135 -7.80 12.78 -4.74
CA HIS A 135 -7.19 13.62 -3.70
C HIS A 135 -5.76 13.20 -3.33
N ASP A 136 -5.39 11.95 -3.54
CA ASP A 136 -4.04 11.42 -3.29
C ASP A 136 -2.99 12.11 -4.17
N ILE A 137 -3.27 12.34 -5.46
CA ILE A 137 -2.41 13.09 -6.38
C ILE A 137 -2.24 14.54 -5.91
N LEU A 138 -3.33 15.16 -5.46
CA LEU A 138 -3.26 16.52 -4.92
C LEU A 138 -2.47 16.55 -3.60
N ALA A 139 -2.56 15.52 -2.76
CA ALA A 139 -1.80 15.42 -1.51
C ALA A 139 -0.28 15.37 -1.74
N ILE A 140 0.18 14.59 -2.71
CA ILE A 140 1.61 14.53 -3.08
C ILE A 140 2.09 15.91 -3.55
N ASN A 141 1.35 16.56 -4.45
CA ASN A 141 1.68 17.87 -4.97
C ASN A 141 1.61 18.96 -3.87
N ALA A 142 0.68 18.86 -2.93
CA ALA A 142 0.54 19.81 -1.82
C ALA A 142 1.73 19.75 -0.84
N VAL A 143 2.18 18.52 -0.49
CA VAL A 143 3.38 18.34 0.35
C VAL A 143 4.62 18.84 -0.38
N SER A 144 4.78 18.52 -1.67
CA SER A 144 5.88 19.01 -2.48
C SER A 144 5.93 20.54 -2.52
N ALA A 145 4.81 21.19 -2.81
CA ALA A 145 4.73 22.65 -2.86
C ALA A 145 5.01 23.29 -1.50
N ALA A 146 4.51 22.70 -0.40
CA ALA A 146 4.78 23.18 0.96
C ALA A 146 6.29 23.11 1.31
N LEU A 147 6.94 22.00 0.95
CA LEU A 147 8.40 21.84 1.10
C LEU A 147 9.16 22.82 0.22
N THR A 148 8.71 23.04 -1.01
CA THR A 148 9.36 23.91 -1.98
C THR A 148 9.38 25.37 -1.54
N ILE A 149 8.28 25.90 -0.99
CA ILE A 149 8.20 27.28 -0.47
C ILE A 149 8.76 27.44 0.95
N SER A 150 8.96 26.34 1.69
CA SER A 150 9.47 26.37 3.06
C SER A 150 10.95 26.73 3.12
N PRO A 151 11.50 27.09 4.30
CA PRO A 151 12.93 27.29 4.48
C PRO A 151 13.73 25.97 4.58
N LEU A 152 13.06 24.82 4.57
CA LEU A 152 13.71 23.51 4.64
C LEU A 152 14.56 23.24 3.39
N PRO A 153 15.74 22.59 3.50
CA PRO A 153 16.66 22.37 2.37
C PRO A 153 16.23 21.21 1.45
N PHE A 154 14.98 21.23 1.04
CA PHE A 154 14.42 20.29 0.08
C PHE A 154 14.94 20.58 -1.34
N LEU A 155 15.41 19.54 -2.04
CA LEU A 155 16.02 19.62 -3.38
C LEU A 155 15.04 19.40 -4.53
N GLY A 156 13.72 19.30 -4.21
CA GLY A 156 12.67 19.29 -5.22
C GLY A 156 12.43 20.66 -5.85
N PRO A 157 11.32 20.84 -6.58
CA PRO A 157 10.02 20.16 -6.36
C PRO A 157 9.90 18.79 -7.01
N ILE A 158 8.85 18.06 -6.60
CA ILE A 158 8.31 16.91 -7.32
C ILE A 158 6.90 17.23 -7.82
N GLY A 159 6.53 16.63 -8.95
CA GLY A 159 5.15 16.61 -9.45
C GLY A 159 4.61 15.19 -9.45
N ALA A 160 3.31 15.04 -9.27
CA ALA A 160 2.60 13.78 -9.32
C ALA A 160 1.41 13.84 -10.25
N VAL A 161 1.23 12.81 -11.09
CA VAL A 161 0.06 12.62 -11.94
C VAL A 161 -0.40 11.17 -11.88
N ARG A 162 -1.67 10.94 -12.21
CA ARG A 162 -2.25 9.61 -12.45
C ARG A 162 -2.43 9.42 -13.94
N MET A 163 -2.12 8.23 -14.44
CA MET A 163 -2.36 7.83 -15.82
C MET A 163 -3.38 6.70 -15.84
N GLY A 164 -4.39 6.84 -16.70
CA GLY A 164 -5.34 5.81 -17.05
C GLY A 164 -5.13 5.33 -18.49
N LEU A 165 -5.70 4.17 -18.81
CA LEU A 165 -5.80 3.64 -20.17
C LEU A 165 -7.28 3.34 -20.43
N LEU A 166 -7.94 4.17 -21.23
CA LEU A 166 -9.36 4.08 -21.57
C LEU A 166 -9.50 3.84 -23.07
N ASP A 167 -10.14 2.75 -23.46
CA ASP A 167 -10.34 2.38 -24.88
C ASP A 167 -9.02 2.41 -25.70
N GLY A 168 -7.90 2.04 -25.08
CA GLY A 168 -6.57 2.04 -25.70
C GLY A 168 -5.84 3.38 -25.72
N GLU A 169 -6.47 4.46 -25.25
CA GLU A 169 -5.90 5.82 -25.20
C GLU A 169 -5.43 6.17 -23.76
N LEU A 170 -4.27 6.82 -23.67
CA LEU A 170 -3.71 7.28 -22.39
C LEU A 170 -4.39 8.58 -21.95
N VAL A 171 -4.92 8.59 -20.74
CA VAL A 171 -5.58 9.73 -20.10
C VAL A 171 -4.82 10.18 -18.87
N VAL A 172 -4.53 11.49 -18.78
CA VAL A 172 -3.88 12.10 -17.62
C VAL A 172 -4.93 12.52 -16.59
N ASN A 173 -4.72 12.12 -15.35
CA ASN A 173 -5.64 12.38 -14.23
C ASN A 173 -7.10 11.99 -14.57
N PRO A 174 -7.37 10.72 -14.93
CA PRO A 174 -8.74 10.26 -15.10
C PRO A 174 -9.56 10.52 -13.82
N THR A 175 -10.87 10.54 -13.94
CA THR A 175 -11.76 10.62 -12.77
C THR A 175 -11.66 9.35 -11.93
N LEU A 176 -12.10 9.40 -10.67
CA LEU A 176 -12.15 8.20 -9.82
C LEU A 176 -13.04 7.12 -10.43
N GLU A 177 -14.18 7.50 -10.98
CA GLU A 177 -15.10 6.57 -11.67
C GLU A 177 -14.43 5.89 -12.87
N GLU A 178 -13.74 6.66 -13.72
CA GLU A 178 -12.98 6.12 -14.86
C GLU A 178 -11.85 5.19 -14.39
N THR A 179 -11.15 5.57 -13.31
CA THR A 179 -10.03 4.79 -12.77
C THR A 179 -10.51 3.44 -12.20
N GLU A 180 -11.61 3.44 -11.44
CA GLU A 180 -12.08 2.25 -10.71
C GLU A 180 -12.89 1.29 -11.60
N HIS A 181 -13.59 1.80 -12.64
CA HIS A 181 -14.55 0.99 -13.40
C HIS A 181 -14.25 0.81 -14.89
N SER A 182 -13.45 1.69 -15.49
CA SER A 182 -13.27 1.69 -16.95
C SER A 182 -11.83 1.60 -17.41
N SER A 183 -10.88 1.97 -16.57
CA SER A 183 -9.47 2.02 -16.96
C SER A 183 -8.79 0.66 -16.83
N GLU A 184 -8.05 0.27 -17.88
CA GLU A 184 -7.16 -0.90 -17.83
C GLU A 184 -5.86 -0.62 -17.04
N LEU A 185 -5.60 0.65 -16.69
CA LEU A 185 -4.39 1.10 -16.02
C LEU A 185 -4.71 2.14 -14.93
N ASP A 186 -4.26 1.89 -13.72
CA ASP A 186 -4.16 2.87 -12.64
C ASP A 186 -2.69 3.06 -12.29
N LEU A 187 -2.06 4.10 -12.86
CA LEU A 187 -0.62 4.33 -12.76
C LEU A 187 -0.35 5.70 -12.14
N VAL A 188 0.17 5.72 -10.92
CA VAL A 188 0.67 6.93 -10.26
C VAL A 188 2.14 7.11 -10.56
N VAL A 189 2.50 8.25 -11.11
CA VAL A 189 3.87 8.61 -11.47
C VAL A 189 4.27 9.89 -10.73
N VAL A 190 5.43 9.85 -10.09
CA VAL A 190 6.03 10.99 -9.41
C VAL A 190 7.45 11.21 -9.91
N GLY A 191 7.82 12.46 -10.11
CA GLY A 191 9.17 12.81 -10.57
C GLY A 191 9.53 14.25 -10.29
N THR A 192 10.77 14.56 -10.58
CA THR A 192 11.31 15.92 -10.68
C THR A 192 11.28 16.39 -12.14
N ARG A 193 11.76 17.61 -12.41
CA ARG A 193 11.99 18.06 -13.77
C ARG A 193 12.95 17.15 -14.56
N ASP A 194 13.94 16.56 -13.88
CA ASP A 194 15.04 15.82 -14.50
C ASP A 194 14.76 14.34 -14.70
N GLY A 195 13.71 13.79 -14.05
CA GLY A 195 13.37 12.39 -14.19
C GLY A 195 12.39 11.86 -13.15
N LEU A 196 11.97 10.61 -13.35
CA LEU A 196 11.05 9.91 -12.47
C LEU A 196 11.74 9.50 -11.17
N THR A 197 10.98 9.52 -10.08
CA THR A 197 11.46 9.15 -8.72
C THR A 197 10.66 8.02 -8.11
N MET A 198 9.38 7.90 -8.46
CA MET A 198 8.51 6.85 -7.94
C MET A 198 7.42 6.51 -8.97
N VAL A 199 7.11 5.23 -9.09
CA VAL A 199 5.99 4.72 -9.88
C VAL A 199 5.25 3.66 -9.09
N GLU A 200 3.92 3.68 -9.16
CA GLU A 200 3.07 2.65 -8.57
C GLU A 200 1.87 2.40 -9.49
N ALA A 201 1.64 1.13 -9.89
CA ALA A 201 0.55 0.78 -10.80
C ALA A 201 -0.22 -0.46 -10.39
N GLY A 202 -1.52 -0.45 -10.66
CA GLY A 202 -2.36 -1.60 -10.94
C GLY A 202 -2.72 -1.59 -12.43
N ALA A 203 -2.77 -2.76 -13.06
CA ALA A 203 -3.04 -2.84 -14.50
C ALA A 203 -3.76 -4.13 -14.87
N ASN A 204 -4.66 -4.07 -15.83
CA ASN A 204 -5.32 -5.25 -16.37
C ASN A 204 -4.50 -5.82 -17.54
N GLN A 205 -3.41 -6.51 -17.20
CA GLN A 205 -2.51 -7.19 -18.15
C GLN A 205 -1.99 -6.27 -19.26
N VAL A 206 -1.63 -5.02 -18.90
CA VAL A 206 -1.15 -4.02 -19.84
C VAL A 206 0.23 -4.38 -20.38
N PRO A 207 0.48 -4.29 -21.70
CA PRO A 207 1.80 -4.54 -22.28
C PRO A 207 2.86 -3.56 -21.77
N GLU A 208 4.10 -4.03 -21.58
CA GLU A 208 5.23 -3.25 -21.10
C GLU A 208 5.51 -1.99 -21.93
N ALA A 209 5.34 -2.08 -23.27
CA ALA A 209 5.52 -0.95 -24.18
C ALA A 209 4.51 0.20 -23.89
N LYS A 210 3.27 -0.14 -23.53
CA LYS A 210 2.24 0.86 -23.21
C LYS A 210 2.53 1.55 -21.87
N LEU A 211 3.10 0.82 -20.91
CA LEU A 211 3.56 1.40 -19.65
C LEU A 211 4.69 2.41 -19.88
N LEU A 212 5.66 2.11 -20.76
CA LEU A 212 6.73 3.05 -21.10
C LEU A 212 6.18 4.33 -21.75
N GLU A 213 5.21 4.20 -22.66
CA GLU A 213 4.52 5.36 -23.26
C GLU A 213 3.82 6.20 -22.18
N ALA A 214 3.12 5.55 -21.23
CA ALA A 214 2.43 6.23 -20.14
C ALA A 214 3.41 7.00 -19.23
N LEU A 215 4.57 6.43 -18.93
CA LEU A 215 5.62 7.10 -18.14
C LEU A 215 6.15 8.36 -18.83
N GLU A 216 6.32 8.35 -20.15
CA GLU A 216 6.76 9.52 -20.89
C GLU A 216 5.71 10.64 -20.93
N VAL A 217 4.44 10.27 -21.12
CA VAL A 217 3.33 11.23 -21.04
C VAL A 217 3.27 11.85 -19.65
N ALA A 218 3.33 11.02 -18.63
CA ALA A 218 3.32 11.46 -17.23
C ALA A 218 4.46 12.44 -16.91
N HIS A 219 5.69 12.14 -17.36
CA HIS A 219 6.84 13.01 -17.07
C HIS A 219 6.69 14.41 -17.69
N ARG A 220 6.13 14.52 -18.91
CA ARG A 220 5.85 15.82 -19.53
C ARG A 220 4.90 16.67 -18.67
N GLU A 221 3.88 16.05 -18.08
CA GLU A 221 2.93 16.76 -17.21
C GLU A 221 3.53 17.09 -15.84
N ILE A 222 4.39 16.21 -15.31
CA ILE A 222 5.14 16.42 -14.08
C ILE A 222 6.03 17.65 -14.19
N VAL A 223 6.71 17.87 -15.31
CA VAL A 223 7.54 19.05 -15.53
C VAL A 223 6.74 20.35 -15.37
N LYS A 224 5.50 20.40 -15.92
CA LYS A 224 4.62 21.57 -15.75
C LYS A 224 4.25 21.83 -14.28
N LEU A 225 4.00 20.75 -13.50
CA LEU A 225 3.73 20.86 -12.06
C LEU A 225 4.94 21.36 -11.28
N CYS A 226 6.14 20.93 -11.65
CA CYS A 226 7.38 21.43 -11.08
C CYS A 226 7.57 22.92 -11.40
N ASP A 227 7.30 23.35 -12.64
CA ASP A 227 7.38 24.74 -13.06
C ASP A 227 6.43 25.66 -12.27
N ALA A 228 5.18 25.22 -12.06
CA ALA A 228 4.20 25.95 -11.28
C ALA A 228 4.61 26.10 -9.80
N GLN A 229 5.21 25.07 -9.22
CA GLN A 229 5.72 25.11 -7.85
C GLN A 229 6.95 26.04 -7.71
N GLU A 230 7.85 26.05 -8.70
CA GLU A 230 8.97 27.00 -8.74
C GLU A 230 8.49 28.43 -8.94
N GLU A 231 7.45 28.68 -9.74
CA GLU A 231 6.82 30.00 -9.85
C GLU A 231 6.25 30.43 -8.49
N LEU A 232 5.54 29.52 -7.78
CA LEU A 232 5.01 29.81 -6.45
C LEU A 232 6.15 30.14 -5.47
N ARG A 233 7.25 29.38 -5.53
CA ARG A 233 8.46 29.63 -4.72
C ARG A 233 9.07 31.00 -5.02
N ALA A 234 9.19 31.37 -6.29
CA ALA A 234 9.74 32.68 -6.67
C ALA A 234 8.89 33.84 -6.13
N ARG A 235 7.57 33.65 -5.97
CA ARG A 235 6.62 34.68 -5.54
C ARG A 235 6.40 34.73 -4.02
N ALA A 236 6.50 33.57 -3.34
CA ALA A 236 6.12 33.44 -1.92
C ALA A 236 7.05 32.52 -1.10
N GLY A 237 8.16 32.06 -1.69
CA GLY A 237 9.09 31.15 -1.02
C GLY A 237 9.93 31.83 0.04
N LYS A 238 10.26 31.11 1.10
CA LYS A 238 11.17 31.52 2.15
C LYS A 238 12.61 31.15 1.77
N PRO A 239 13.63 31.94 2.16
CA PRO A 239 15.01 31.55 2.02
C PRO A 239 15.31 30.22 2.71
N LYS A 240 16.10 29.37 2.08
CA LYS A 240 16.45 28.04 2.63
C LYS A 240 17.41 28.17 3.81
N TRP A 241 17.23 27.36 4.85
CA TRP A 241 18.13 27.26 6.01
C TRP A 241 19.52 26.74 5.65
N LEU A 242 19.60 25.94 4.59
CA LEU A 242 20.85 25.47 4.01
C LEU A 242 20.89 25.91 2.54
N ASP A 243 21.85 26.72 2.19
CA ASP A 243 22.07 27.21 0.83
C ASP A 243 23.37 26.64 0.27
N ALA A 244 23.28 26.05 -0.94
CA ALA A 244 24.42 25.39 -1.57
C ALA A 244 25.59 26.37 -1.83
N ALA A 245 25.29 27.59 -2.29
CA ALA A 245 26.33 28.60 -2.57
C ALA A 245 27.02 29.06 -1.28
N THR A 246 26.26 29.27 -0.19
CA THR A 246 26.81 29.59 1.13
C THR A 246 27.67 28.42 1.63
N THR A 247 27.24 27.19 1.51
CA THR A 247 28.01 26.02 1.94
C THR A 247 29.30 25.88 1.14
N GLU A 248 29.25 26.03 -0.18
CA GLU A 248 30.43 25.97 -1.05
C GLU A 248 31.43 27.07 -0.71
N ARG A 249 30.99 28.33 -0.54
CA ARG A 249 31.81 29.44 -0.12
C ARG A 249 32.51 29.18 1.22
N LEU A 250 31.75 28.69 2.22
CA LEU A 250 32.28 28.38 3.54
C LEU A 250 33.25 27.19 3.52
N GLU A 251 32.99 26.18 2.70
CA GLU A 251 33.88 25.04 2.52
C GLU A 251 35.22 25.48 1.89
N GLN A 252 35.17 26.33 0.86
CA GLN A 252 36.37 26.91 0.26
C GLN A 252 37.18 27.78 1.24
N ALA A 253 36.49 28.59 2.05
CA ALA A 253 37.13 29.49 3.01
C ALA A 253 37.68 28.77 4.24
N HIS A 254 36.97 27.83 4.80
CA HIS A 254 37.20 27.26 6.13
C HIS A 254 37.45 25.76 6.16
N GLY A 255 37.20 25.02 5.07
CA GLY A 255 37.31 23.53 5.03
C GLY A 255 38.70 23.04 5.44
N HIS A 256 39.76 23.74 5.02
CA HIS A 256 41.14 23.40 5.40
C HIS A 256 41.39 23.65 6.90
N ALA A 257 40.85 24.73 7.47
CA ALA A 257 41.00 25.03 8.90
C ALA A 257 40.26 23.96 9.77
N ILE A 258 39.06 23.53 9.35
CA ILE A 258 38.31 22.47 10.01
C ILE A 258 39.09 21.16 9.93
N TRP A 259 39.67 20.81 8.75
CA TRP A 259 40.52 19.65 8.60
C TRP A 259 41.75 19.66 9.53
N ALA A 260 42.50 20.80 9.53
CA ALA A 260 43.66 20.98 10.40
C ALA A 260 43.29 20.83 11.89
N ARG A 261 42.11 21.33 12.29
CA ARG A 261 41.64 21.22 13.65
C ARG A 261 41.32 19.76 14.03
N ILE A 262 40.77 18.96 13.09
CA ILE A 262 40.58 17.51 13.29
C ILE A 262 41.91 16.83 13.53
N ASP A 263 42.93 17.18 12.74
CA ASP A 263 44.28 16.58 12.82
C ASP A 263 44.99 16.96 14.13
N GLU A 264 44.79 18.21 14.61
CA GLU A 264 45.41 18.73 15.83
C GLU A 264 44.75 18.19 17.10
N VAL A 265 43.43 18.28 17.22
CA VAL A 265 42.71 18.05 18.48
C VAL A 265 41.70 16.86 18.44
N GLY A 266 41.52 16.23 17.29
CA GLY A 266 40.65 15.06 17.11
C GLY A 266 39.20 15.44 16.76
N LEU A 267 38.41 14.36 16.54
CA LEU A 267 37.05 14.46 15.97
C LEU A 267 36.07 15.26 16.85
N ARG A 268 36.15 15.09 18.17
CA ARG A 268 35.24 15.72 19.11
C ARG A 268 35.54 17.22 19.27
N GLU A 269 36.76 17.50 19.58
CA GLU A 269 37.20 18.88 19.92
C GLU A 269 37.20 19.78 18.67
N ALA A 270 37.28 19.20 17.48
CA ALA A 270 37.13 19.96 16.22
C ALA A 270 35.79 20.68 16.10
N GLY A 271 34.74 20.26 16.83
CA GLY A 271 33.46 20.97 16.88
C GLY A 271 33.56 22.42 17.40
N ALA A 272 34.55 22.73 18.26
CA ALA A 272 34.73 24.09 18.79
C ALA A 272 35.10 25.10 17.68
N ILE A 273 35.74 24.67 16.59
CA ILE A 273 36.08 25.55 15.48
C ILE A 273 34.85 26.09 14.76
N VAL A 274 33.73 25.33 14.75
CA VAL A 274 32.47 25.78 14.16
C VAL A 274 31.96 27.03 14.88
N GLU A 275 32.03 27.05 16.20
CA GLU A 275 31.63 28.22 16.99
C GLU A 275 32.57 29.43 16.77
N GLU A 276 33.86 29.18 16.64
CA GLU A 276 34.85 30.21 16.34
C GLU A 276 34.61 30.82 14.96
N ILE A 277 34.39 30.01 13.93
CA ILE A 277 34.11 30.47 12.57
C ILE A 277 32.74 31.15 12.50
N LEU A 278 31.72 30.60 13.17
CA LEU A 278 30.38 31.16 13.20
C LEU A 278 30.41 32.59 13.78
N ALA A 279 31.14 32.81 14.88
CA ALA A 279 31.28 34.13 15.47
C ALA A 279 31.98 35.16 14.53
N GLN A 280 32.86 34.69 13.63
CA GLN A 280 33.53 35.53 12.63
C GLN A 280 32.62 35.84 11.44
N GLU A 281 31.92 34.83 10.90
CA GLU A 281 31.12 34.91 9.66
C GLU A 281 29.74 35.54 9.86
N ALA A 282 29.05 35.18 10.93
CA ALA A 282 27.68 35.60 11.19
C ALA A 282 27.57 36.73 12.24
N GLY A 283 28.63 36.91 13.06
CA GLY A 283 28.58 37.77 14.19
C GLY A 283 27.86 37.19 15.40
N THR A 284 27.72 37.98 16.48
CA THR A 284 27.01 37.54 17.68
C THR A 284 25.60 38.11 17.68
N LEU A 285 24.58 37.20 17.73
CA LEU A 285 23.19 37.62 17.85
C LEU A 285 22.94 38.36 19.16
N SER A 286 22.12 39.42 19.08
CA SER A 286 21.69 40.27 20.21
C SER A 286 20.18 40.50 20.13
N MET A 287 19.63 41.16 21.13
CA MET A 287 18.20 41.55 21.12
C MET A 287 17.85 42.57 20.01
N SER A 288 18.85 43.20 19.39
CA SER A 288 18.68 44.11 18.25
C SER A 288 18.95 43.48 16.89
N SER A 289 19.29 42.20 16.83
CA SER A 289 19.52 41.46 15.58
C SER A 289 18.25 41.38 14.75
N THR A 290 18.40 41.56 13.43
CA THR A 290 17.31 41.46 12.45
C THR A 290 16.98 40.01 12.12
N ALA A 291 15.89 39.80 11.42
CA ALA A 291 15.52 38.45 10.89
C ALA A 291 16.61 37.95 9.92
N ASP A 292 17.20 38.83 9.13
CA ASP A 292 18.28 38.46 8.19
C ASP A 292 19.57 38.07 8.93
N ASP A 293 19.88 38.69 10.07
CA ASP A 293 21.02 38.30 10.89
C ASP A 293 20.83 36.89 11.47
N VAL A 294 19.61 36.59 11.96
CA VAL A 294 19.25 35.26 12.47
C VAL A 294 19.29 34.19 11.36
N LEU A 295 18.78 34.53 10.18
CA LEU A 295 18.83 33.63 9.02
C LEU A 295 20.29 33.38 8.59
N ARG A 296 21.12 34.41 8.51
CA ARG A 296 22.53 34.28 8.14
C ARG A 296 23.27 33.39 9.14
N GLU A 297 23.05 33.58 10.44
CA GLU A 297 23.67 32.73 11.46
C GLU A 297 23.22 31.26 11.27
N LEU A 298 21.93 31.01 11.08
CA LEU A 298 21.39 29.67 10.89
C LEU A 298 21.99 29.00 9.64
N GLN A 299 22.02 29.71 8.50
CA GLN A 299 22.63 29.22 7.26
C GLN A 299 24.11 28.90 7.42
N THR A 300 24.84 29.80 8.09
CA THR A 300 26.26 29.61 8.35
C THR A 300 26.51 28.44 9.29
N ARG A 301 25.76 28.30 10.39
CA ARG A 301 25.85 27.18 11.34
C ARG A 301 25.59 25.85 10.66
N MET A 302 24.46 25.73 9.98
CA MET A 302 24.08 24.45 9.31
C MET A 302 25.08 24.06 8.22
N SER A 303 25.62 25.04 7.49
CA SER A 303 26.67 24.79 6.49
C SER A 303 27.98 24.32 7.15
N LEU A 304 28.43 24.97 8.21
CA LEU A 304 29.64 24.60 8.95
C LEU A 304 29.49 23.20 9.60
N ASP A 305 28.34 22.89 10.19
CA ASP A 305 28.07 21.57 10.76
C ASP A 305 28.15 20.47 9.69
N MET A 306 27.58 20.70 8.48
CA MET A 306 27.70 19.79 7.37
C MET A 306 29.13 19.64 6.87
N ILE A 307 29.89 20.71 6.78
CA ILE A 307 31.32 20.70 6.39
C ILE A 307 32.12 19.90 7.41
N LEU A 308 31.94 20.16 8.72
CA LEU A 308 32.60 19.41 9.79
C LEU A 308 32.27 17.91 9.72
N GLU A 309 31.00 17.54 9.54
CA GLU A 309 30.57 16.16 9.43
C GLU A 309 31.19 15.46 8.21
N LYS A 310 31.25 16.15 7.06
CA LYS A 310 31.93 15.69 5.85
C LYS A 310 33.43 15.45 6.11
N GLN A 311 34.11 16.43 6.72
CA GLN A 311 35.54 16.34 6.99
C GLN A 311 35.87 15.23 8.00
N ARG A 312 35.07 15.04 9.06
CA ARG A 312 35.22 13.94 10.01
C ARG A 312 35.10 12.59 9.29
N SER A 313 34.10 12.45 8.41
CA SER A 313 33.89 11.22 7.64
C SER A 313 35.05 10.93 6.71
N VAL A 314 35.53 11.92 5.96
CA VAL A 314 36.67 11.78 5.01
C VAL A 314 37.96 11.45 5.75
N ALA A 315 38.24 12.12 6.90
CA ALA A 315 39.43 11.86 7.69
C ALA A 315 39.53 10.41 8.17
N VAL A 316 38.43 9.85 8.65
CA VAL A 316 38.37 8.46 9.14
C VAL A 316 38.34 7.46 7.98
N GLU A 317 37.53 7.73 6.93
CA GLU A 317 37.40 6.82 5.79
C GLU A 317 38.73 6.61 5.08
N GLY A 318 39.50 7.67 4.84
CA GLY A 318 40.82 7.57 4.24
C GLY A 318 41.76 6.63 5.01
N ARG A 319 41.75 6.70 6.33
CA ARG A 319 42.61 5.85 7.19
C ARG A 319 42.14 4.41 7.31
N VAL A 320 40.82 4.19 7.38
CA VAL A 320 40.25 2.84 7.34
C VAL A 320 40.56 2.19 6.00
N ARG A 321 40.45 2.92 4.90
CA ARG A 321 40.75 2.43 3.55
C ARG A 321 42.23 2.05 3.43
N GLU A 322 43.14 2.94 3.83
CA GLU A 322 44.58 2.68 3.78
C GLU A 322 44.99 1.39 4.52
N GLN A 323 44.40 1.14 5.68
CA GLN A 323 44.81 0.04 6.56
C GLN A 323 44.02 -1.25 6.31
N PHE A 324 42.75 -1.20 5.89
CA PHE A 324 41.82 -2.32 5.92
C PHE A 324 41.03 -2.53 4.63
N GLU A 325 41.30 -1.82 3.52
CA GLU A 325 40.54 -2.00 2.27
C GLU A 325 40.63 -3.47 1.78
N ASN A 326 41.81 -4.10 1.88
CA ASN A 326 41.96 -5.49 1.48
C ASN A 326 41.13 -6.45 2.33
N ASP A 327 41.06 -6.23 3.65
CA ASP A 327 40.22 -7.04 4.55
C ASP A 327 38.73 -6.85 4.22
N LEU A 328 38.30 -5.62 3.96
CA LEU A 328 36.92 -5.30 3.55
C LEU A 328 36.58 -5.86 2.17
N ARG A 329 37.55 -5.83 1.24
CA ARG A 329 37.40 -6.45 -0.09
C ARG A 329 37.24 -7.97 0.02
N ALA A 330 37.99 -8.62 0.90
CA ALA A 330 37.89 -10.06 1.14
C ALA A 330 36.48 -10.49 1.59
N LEU A 331 35.73 -9.61 2.30
CA LEU A 331 34.33 -9.89 2.62
C LEU A 331 33.44 -9.95 1.37
N THR A 332 33.75 -9.20 0.34
CA THR A 332 32.97 -9.19 -0.91
C THR A 332 33.22 -10.43 -1.76
N GLU A 333 34.32 -11.16 -1.51
CA GLU A 333 34.70 -12.39 -2.20
C GLU A 333 34.08 -13.66 -1.61
N ALA A 334 33.43 -13.56 -0.45
CA ALA A 334 32.81 -14.69 0.25
C ALA A 334 31.43 -15.07 -0.35
N GLU A 335 31.38 -15.36 -1.65
CA GLU A 335 30.13 -15.56 -2.42
C GLU A 335 29.30 -16.75 -1.93
N GLN A 336 29.97 -17.82 -1.47
CA GLN A 336 29.33 -19.07 -1.04
C GLN A 336 28.82 -19.05 0.42
N ASP A 337 29.13 -17.99 1.17
CA ASP A 337 28.68 -17.88 2.56
C ASP A 337 27.18 -17.62 2.65
N SER A 338 26.51 -18.17 3.67
CA SER A 338 25.13 -17.82 3.99
C SER A 338 25.01 -16.35 4.41
N LYS A 339 23.79 -15.80 4.36
CA LYS A 339 23.48 -14.43 4.81
C LYS A 339 23.96 -14.19 6.25
N GLU A 340 23.69 -15.15 7.14
CA GLU A 340 24.03 -15.09 8.57
C GLU A 340 25.55 -15.10 8.74
N LEU A 341 26.26 -15.97 8.01
CA LEU A 341 27.71 -16.05 8.09
C LEU A 341 28.38 -14.79 7.53
N LYS A 342 27.88 -14.24 6.41
CA LYS A 342 28.34 -12.94 5.88
C LYS A 342 28.14 -11.82 6.88
N SER A 343 26.96 -11.77 7.52
CA SER A 343 26.65 -10.78 8.54
C SER A 343 27.57 -10.92 9.76
N ALA A 344 27.77 -12.13 10.24
CA ALA A 344 28.68 -12.39 11.36
C ALA A 344 30.14 -12.01 11.04
N LYS A 345 30.65 -12.41 9.89
CA LYS A 345 32.02 -12.05 9.45
C LYS A 345 32.17 -10.53 9.33
N ARG A 346 31.16 -9.83 8.77
CA ARG A 346 31.16 -8.37 8.65
C ARG A 346 31.20 -7.70 10.02
N HIS A 347 30.36 -8.12 10.96
CA HIS A 347 30.35 -7.55 12.31
C HIS A 347 31.71 -7.78 13.02
N LEU A 348 32.22 -8.99 12.99
CA LEU A 348 33.50 -9.31 13.61
C LEU A 348 34.66 -8.50 12.99
N LEU A 349 34.68 -8.32 11.67
CA LEU A 349 35.69 -7.49 11.03
C LEU A 349 35.54 -6.02 11.38
N PHE A 350 34.32 -5.48 11.37
CA PHE A 350 34.05 -4.10 11.74
C PHE A 350 34.46 -3.82 13.18
N ASP A 351 34.13 -4.71 14.12
CA ASP A 351 34.52 -4.59 15.53
C ASP A 351 36.06 -4.62 15.66
N ARG A 352 36.73 -5.57 14.97
CA ARG A 352 38.19 -5.60 14.92
C ARG A 352 38.79 -4.30 14.39
N ILE A 353 38.26 -3.74 13.31
CA ILE A 353 38.73 -2.47 12.74
C ILE A 353 38.50 -1.33 13.73
N VAL A 354 37.32 -1.25 14.38
CA VAL A 354 37.02 -0.24 15.40
C VAL A 354 38.03 -0.26 16.53
N ASP A 355 38.48 -1.44 16.94
CA ASP A 355 39.42 -1.61 18.06
C ASP A 355 40.91 -1.47 17.67
N THR A 356 41.23 -1.59 16.38
CA THR A 356 42.64 -1.68 15.93
C THR A 356 43.09 -0.58 14.97
N VAL A 357 42.16 0.19 14.38
CA VAL A 357 42.50 1.28 13.45
C VAL A 357 43.35 2.34 14.13
N ARG A 358 44.44 2.74 13.43
CA ARG A 358 45.32 3.83 13.89
C ARG A 358 44.93 5.12 13.18
N LEU A 359 44.40 6.04 13.95
CA LEU A 359 44.07 7.36 13.44
C LEU A 359 45.23 8.33 13.74
N PRO A 360 45.57 9.25 12.84
CA PRO A 360 46.73 10.18 12.99
C PRO A 360 46.43 11.32 13.96
N PHE A 361 45.20 11.46 14.44
CA PHE A 361 44.73 12.53 15.30
C PHE A 361 44.28 11.97 16.66
N PRO A 362 44.18 12.82 17.71
CA PRO A 362 43.72 12.41 19.05
C PRO A 362 42.31 11.76 19.01
N VAL A 363 42.14 10.68 19.75
CA VAL A 363 40.92 9.82 19.75
C VAL A 363 40.27 9.83 21.11
N GLY A 364 40.02 10.99 21.67
CA GLY A 364 39.43 11.15 22.99
C GLY A 364 40.09 12.25 23.83
N PRO A 365 39.64 12.48 25.07
CA PRO A 365 40.30 13.44 25.92
C PRO A 365 41.76 13.06 26.06
N ALA A 366 42.65 14.06 25.91
CA ALA A 366 44.10 13.90 25.98
C ALA A 366 44.46 13.05 27.21
N THR A 367 44.80 11.80 26.98
CA THR A 367 45.13 10.88 28.08
C THR A 367 46.62 10.95 28.35
N VAL A 368 46.90 11.36 29.50
CA VAL A 368 47.89 10.79 30.39
C VAL A 368 48.82 9.75 29.75
N GLY A 369 50.04 10.16 29.64
CA GLY A 369 51.31 9.45 29.55
C GLY A 369 51.34 7.97 29.16
N ASP A 370 52.28 7.73 28.23
CA ASP A 370 52.96 6.47 27.98
C ASP A 370 52.12 5.26 27.52
N GLY A 371 51.86 5.20 26.22
CA GLY A 371 51.94 3.88 25.49
C GLY A 371 50.78 2.91 25.57
N GLU A 372 49.69 3.17 26.28
CA GLU A 372 48.52 2.30 26.27
C GLU A 372 47.58 2.61 25.09
N PRO A 373 46.94 1.56 24.45
CA PRO A 373 46.00 1.81 23.38
C PRO A 373 44.80 2.59 23.92
N VAL A 374 44.62 3.80 23.43
CA VAL A 374 43.49 4.66 23.76
C VAL A 374 42.23 4.01 23.28
N VAL A 375 41.35 3.60 24.18
CA VAL A 375 40.00 3.10 23.81
C VAL A 375 39.28 4.24 23.12
N ALA A 376 38.98 4.04 21.81
CA ALA A 376 38.28 5.00 21.01
C ALA A 376 36.94 5.38 21.70
N ASP A 377 36.67 6.67 21.80
CA ASP A 377 35.41 7.14 22.35
C ASP A 377 34.21 6.75 21.44
N ALA A 378 32.99 6.90 21.94
CA ALA A 378 31.79 6.50 21.23
C ALA A 378 31.66 7.23 19.86
N LEU A 379 32.08 8.50 19.78
CA LEU A 379 32.06 9.28 18.53
C LEU A 379 33.02 8.69 17.49
N THR A 380 34.24 8.43 17.89
CA THR A 380 35.27 7.80 17.03
C THR A 380 34.83 6.42 16.55
N LYS A 381 34.30 5.57 17.44
CA LYS A 381 33.74 4.26 17.07
C LYS A 381 32.62 4.38 16.04
N HIS A 382 31.75 5.38 16.18
CA HIS A 382 30.69 5.68 15.22
C HIS A 382 31.26 5.98 13.82
N TYR A 383 32.23 6.90 13.72
CA TYR A 383 32.82 7.27 12.41
C TYR A 383 33.61 6.12 11.79
N VAL A 384 34.33 5.33 12.57
CA VAL A 384 35.04 4.15 12.05
C VAL A 384 34.07 3.11 11.49
N ARG A 385 32.99 2.84 12.20
CA ARG A 385 31.95 1.90 11.73
C ARG A 385 31.28 2.42 10.45
N LYS A 386 30.92 3.71 10.42
CA LYS A 386 30.36 4.38 9.25
C LYS A 386 31.34 4.33 8.04
N ALA A 387 32.63 4.51 8.28
CA ALA A 387 33.66 4.38 7.25
C ALA A 387 33.74 2.95 6.70
N CYS A 388 33.72 1.93 7.57
CA CYS A 388 33.69 0.53 7.15
C CYS A 388 32.46 0.22 6.26
N GLU A 389 31.29 0.72 6.64
CA GLU A 389 30.07 0.58 5.85
C GLU A 389 30.15 1.28 4.50
N SER A 390 30.66 2.51 4.46
CA SER A 390 30.87 3.29 3.23
C SER A 390 31.81 2.59 2.26
N ILE A 391 32.96 2.14 2.75
CA ILE A 391 33.98 1.44 1.94
C ILE A 391 33.42 0.10 1.44
N TYR A 392 32.80 -0.69 2.32
CA TYR A 392 32.20 -1.98 1.95
C TYR A 392 31.12 -1.78 0.87
N LYS A 393 30.24 -0.78 1.05
CA LYS A 393 29.23 -0.40 0.05
C LYS A 393 29.88 -0.09 -1.29
N SER A 394 30.89 0.76 -1.33
CA SER A 394 31.62 1.13 -2.55
C SER A 394 32.23 -0.08 -3.24
N LEU A 395 32.87 -0.99 -2.49
CA LEU A 395 33.49 -2.20 -3.02
C LEU A 395 32.44 -3.17 -3.62
N VAL A 396 31.30 -3.37 -2.94
CA VAL A 396 30.22 -4.22 -3.46
C VAL A 396 29.64 -3.61 -4.74
N ARG A 397 29.37 -2.31 -4.76
CA ARG A 397 28.83 -1.61 -5.94
C ARG A 397 29.78 -1.69 -7.12
N GLN A 398 31.10 -1.47 -6.90
CA GLN A 398 32.12 -1.61 -7.93
C GLN A 398 32.16 -3.04 -8.49
N LYS A 399 32.10 -4.06 -7.61
CA LYS A 399 32.06 -5.47 -8.02
C LYS A 399 30.85 -5.76 -8.91
N ILE A 400 29.67 -5.23 -8.56
CA ILE A 400 28.45 -5.41 -9.36
C ILE A 400 28.51 -4.63 -10.68
N ALA A 401 28.80 -3.33 -10.63
CA ALA A 401 28.70 -2.45 -11.80
C ALA A 401 29.82 -2.72 -12.83
N VAL A 402 31.06 -2.91 -12.35
CA VAL A 402 32.25 -3.04 -13.22
C VAL A 402 32.61 -4.50 -13.49
N GLU A 403 32.71 -5.33 -12.43
CA GLU A 403 33.14 -6.72 -12.57
C GLU A 403 31.96 -7.65 -12.98
N LYS A 404 30.71 -7.18 -13.00
CA LYS A 404 29.50 -7.92 -13.31
C LYS A 404 29.30 -9.16 -12.42
N ARG A 405 29.73 -9.09 -11.15
CA ARG A 405 29.64 -10.18 -10.17
C ARG A 405 28.82 -9.74 -8.96
N ARG A 406 27.82 -10.53 -8.63
CA ARG A 406 26.93 -10.27 -7.49
C ARG A 406 27.52 -10.83 -6.18
N PRO A 407 27.08 -10.32 -5.00
CA PRO A 407 27.60 -10.78 -3.71
C PRO A 407 27.41 -12.27 -3.42
N ASP A 408 26.50 -12.95 -4.09
CA ASP A 408 26.24 -14.39 -3.98
C ASP A 408 26.74 -15.20 -5.19
N GLY A 409 27.52 -14.59 -6.07
CA GLY A 409 28.13 -15.23 -7.23
C GLY A 409 27.23 -15.41 -8.44
N ARG A 410 25.95 -14.99 -8.38
CA ARG A 410 25.03 -15.02 -9.52
C ARG A 410 25.44 -14.02 -10.59
N THR A 411 25.02 -14.30 -11.82
CA THR A 411 25.03 -13.32 -12.93
C THR A 411 23.90 -12.30 -12.76
N GLU A 412 23.91 -11.24 -13.57
CA GLU A 412 22.93 -10.16 -13.53
C GLU A 412 21.49 -10.63 -13.76
N THR A 413 21.28 -11.68 -14.58
CA THR A 413 19.96 -12.19 -14.95
C THR A 413 19.52 -13.45 -14.19
N GLN A 414 20.43 -14.04 -13.40
CA GLN A 414 20.16 -15.31 -12.72
C GLN A 414 19.22 -15.15 -11.54
N ILE A 415 18.15 -15.97 -11.54
CA ILE A 415 17.18 -16.08 -10.44
C ILE A 415 17.68 -17.09 -9.41
N ARG A 416 17.40 -16.84 -8.13
CA ARG A 416 17.67 -17.81 -7.04
C ARG A 416 16.87 -19.10 -7.23
N PRO A 417 17.29 -20.25 -6.67
CA PRO A 417 16.50 -21.48 -6.69
C PRO A 417 15.08 -21.26 -6.18
N ILE A 418 14.11 -21.85 -6.87
CA ILE A 418 12.69 -21.76 -6.55
C ILE A 418 12.17 -23.12 -6.14
N GLU A 419 11.51 -23.18 -4.99
CA GLU A 419 10.78 -24.34 -4.49
C GLU A 419 9.32 -23.92 -4.24
N VAL A 420 8.39 -24.79 -4.61
CA VAL A 420 6.95 -24.52 -4.58
C VAL A 420 6.22 -25.72 -4.00
N GLU A 421 5.31 -25.45 -3.05
CA GLU A 421 4.44 -26.47 -2.46
C GLU A 421 3.01 -25.91 -2.31
N VAL A 422 2.00 -26.73 -2.53
CA VAL A 422 0.58 -26.40 -2.33
C VAL A 422 -0.08 -27.38 -1.38
N GLY A 423 -1.19 -26.99 -0.77
CA GLY A 423 -1.89 -27.84 0.20
C GLY A 423 -1.15 -27.99 1.53
N VAL A 424 -0.33 -27.04 1.91
CA VAL A 424 0.54 -27.08 3.11
C VAL A 424 -0.27 -27.01 4.41
N SER A 425 -1.43 -26.33 4.37
CA SER A 425 -2.30 -26.16 5.54
C SER A 425 -3.57 -27.00 5.40
N PRO A 426 -3.78 -28.01 6.25
CA PRO A 426 -4.91 -28.95 6.11
C PRO A 426 -6.29 -28.34 6.36
N ARG A 427 -6.38 -27.20 7.04
CA ARG A 427 -7.67 -26.59 7.46
C ARG A 427 -8.05 -25.36 6.67
N THR A 428 -7.10 -24.71 6.00
CA THR A 428 -7.40 -23.58 5.13
C THR A 428 -8.03 -24.05 3.83
N HIS A 429 -8.72 -23.16 3.13
CA HIS A 429 -9.42 -23.51 1.91
C HIS A 429 -8.49 -23.61 0.69
N GLY A 430 -7.31 -23.03 0.80
CA GLY A 430 -6.17 -23.18 -0.10
C GLY A 430 -4.90 -22.65 0.56
N SER A 431 -3.75 -23.17 0.15
CA SER A 431 -2.46 -22.71 0.65
C SER A 431 -1.35 -22.90 -0.35
N GLY A 432 -0.43 -21.96 -0.41
CA GLY A 432 0.77 -21.99 -1.23
C GLY A 432 2.01 -21.59 -0.44
N LEU A 433 3.05 -22.41 -0.50
CA LEU A 433 4.37 -22.09 0.01
C LEU A 433 5.29 -21.81 -1.17
N PHE A 434 5.81 -20.59 -1.23
CA PHE A 434 6.73 -20.15 -2.25
C PHE A 434 8.06 -19.81 -1.61
N THR A 435 9.11 -20.48 -2.04
CA THR A 435 10.48 -20.25 -1.59
C THR A 435 11.36 -19.84 -2.76
N ARG A 436 12.11 -18.75 -2.61
CA ARG A 436 13.09 -18.25 -3.58
C ARG A 436 14.40 -17.95 -2.85
N GLY A 437 15.32 -18.91 -2.86
CA GLY A 437 16.50 -18.87 -2.02
C GLY A 437 16.13 -18.68 -0.54
N GLN A 438 16.61 -17.62 0.09
CA GLN A 438 16.31 -17.26 1.49
C GLN A 438 15.10 -16.28 1.61
N THR A 439 14.11 -16.43 0.76
CA THR A 439 12.83 -15.71 0.88
C THR A 439 11.70 -16.72 0.78
N GLN A 440 10.98 -16.92 1.87
CA GLN A 440 9.92 -17.92 1.98
C GLN A 440 8.62 -17.28 2.45
N ILE A 441 7.55 -17.48 1.69
CA ILE A 441 6.22 -16.94 1.95
C ILE A 441 5.22 -18.07 1.95
N MET A 442 4.45 -18.19 3.02
CA MET A 442 3.29 -19.07 3.09
C MET A 442 2.03 -18.22 2.97
N THR A 443 1.27 -18.43 1.91
CA THR A 443 -0.03 -17.76 1.73
C THR A 443 -1.17 -18.73 2.00
N LEU A 444 -2.10 -18.28 2.83
CA LEU A 444 -3.26 -19.03 3.29
C LEU A 444 -4.54 -18.35 2.78
N LEU A 445 -5.44 -19.12 2.22
CA LEU A 445 -6.68 -18.63 1.66
C LEU A 445 -7.88 -19.11 2.47
N THR A 446 -8.81 -18.19 2.71
CA THR A 446 -10.12 -18.48 3.29
C THR A 446 -11.21 -17.95 2.37
N LEU A 447 -12.20 -18.78 2.08
CA LEU A 447 -13.45 -18.42 1.38
C LEU A 447 -14.52 -18.15 2.42
N GLY A 448 -15.21 -17.05 2.27
CA GLY A 448 -16.32 -16.65 3.14
C GLY A 448 -17.59 -16.35 2.34
N THR A 449 -18.66 -16.00 3.06
CA THR A 449 -19.92 -15.54 2.47
C THR A 449 -19.83 -14.08 2.04
N ALA A 450 -20.79 -13.59 1.27
CA ALA A 450 -20.87 -12.19 0.86
C ALA A 450 -20.93 -11.23 2.05
N LYS A 451 -21.57 -11.63 3.16
CA LYS A 451 -21.65 -10.83 4.41
C LYS A 451 -20.30 -10.61 5.10
N GLU A 452 -19.29 -11.44 4.81
CA GLU A 452 -17.96 -11.35 5.39
C GLU A 452 -17.03 -10.42 4.60
N GLY A 453 -17.53 -9.79 3.54
CA GLY A 453 -16.85 -8.72 2.81
C GLY A 453 -16.47 -7.56 3.74
N GLN A 454 -15.34 -6.94 3.45
CA GLN A 454 -14.85 -5.78 4.20
C GLN A 454 -15.67 -4.54 3.83
N ARG A 455 -16.32 -3.92 4.80
CA ARG A 455 -16.93 -2.60 4.60
C ARG A 455 -15.87 -1.52 4.57
N ILE A 456 -15.92 -0.68 3.55
CA ILE A 456 -15.03 0.46 3.35
C ILE A 456 -15.74 1.72 3.80
N ASP A 457 -15.14 2.45 4.73
CA ASP A 457 -15.64 3.72 5.27
C ASP A 457 -14.53 4.77 5.18
N ASP A 458 -14.27 5.23 3.97
CA ASP A 458 -13.24 6.22 3.63
C ASP A 458 -13.71 7.17 2.51
N LEU A 459 -12.79 7.87 1.86
CA LEU A 459 -13.05 8.80 0.75
C LEU A 459 -12.94 8.13 -0.64
N SER A 460 -13.18 6.82 -0.75
CA SER A 460 -13.28 6.10 -2.03
C SER A 460 -14.73 5.96 -2.49
N LEU A 461 -14.90 5.47 -3.73
CA LEU A 461 -16.20 5.05 -4.28
C LEU A 461 -16.56 3.64 -3.80
N GLU A 462 -15.56 2.82 -3.46
CA GLU A 462 -15.73 1.46 -2.96
C GLU A 462 -16.43 1.47 -1.60
N THR A 463 -17.50 0.70 -1.44
CA THR A 463 -18.24 0.55 -0.17
C THR A 463 -18.00 -0.80 0.49
N ASP A 464 -17.76 -1.82 -0.32
CA ASP A 464 -17.58 -3.19 0.13
C ASP A 464 -16.51 -3.88 -0.72
N ARG A 465 -15.59 -4.59 -0.04
CA ARG A 465 -14.49 -5.32 -0.67
C ARG A 465 -14.61 -6.80 -0.39
N ARG A 466 -14.78 -7.60 -1.44
CA ARG A 466 -14.89 -9.06 -1.35
C ARG A 466 -13.55 -9.79 -1.52
N TYR A 467 -12.57 -9.16 -2.18
CA TYR A 467 -11.21 -9.68 -2.33
C TYR A 467 -10.24 -8.90 -1.46
N MET A 468 -9.58 -9.58 -0.54
CA MET A 468 -8.67 -8.98 0.45
C MET A 468 -7.36 -9.73 0.49
N HIS A 469 -6.25 -9.00 0.52
CA HIS A 469 -4.93 -9.56 0.72
C HIS A 469 -4.22 -8.90 1.91
N HIS A 470 -3.93 -9.66 2.96
CA HIS A 470 -3.18 -9.22 4.12
C HIS A 470 -1.76 -9.78 4.09
N TYR A 471 -0.82 -9.01 4.61
CA TYR A 471 0.60 -9.37 4.64
C TYR A 471 1.16 -9.16 6.04
N ASN A 472 1.91 -10.15 6.53
CA ASN A 472 2.56 -10.12 7.82
C ASN A 472 4.08 -10.31 7.67
N PHE A 473 4.84 -9.45 8.37
CA PHE A 473 6.30 -9.48 8.39
C PHE A 473 6.81 -9.52 9.84
N PRO A 474 6.82 -10.70 10.47
CA PRO A 474 7.32 -10.85 11.85
C PRO A 474 8.85 -10.71 11.92
N PRO A 475 9.41 -10.24 13.04
CA PRO A 475 10.85 -10.03 13.20
C PRO A 475 11.70 -11.28 12.94
N TYR A 476 11.21 -12.47 13.28
CA TYR A 476 11.95 -13.73 13.03
C TYR A 476 12.23 -13.98 11.55
N SER A 477 11.44 -13.41 10.63
CA SER A 477 11.64 -13.58 9.18
C SER A 477 12.97 -13.03 8.68
N VAL A 478 13.60 -12.15 9.43
CA VAL A 478 14.94 -11.61 9.15
C VAL A 478 15.98 -12.01 10.21
N GLY A 479 15.61 -12.92 11.12
CA GLY A 479 16.49 -13.38 12.18
C GLY A 479 16.63 -12.40 13.34
N GLU A 480 15.67 -11.50 13.54
CA GLU A 480 15.70 -10.48 14.59
C GLU A 480 14.64 -10.74 15.67
N THR A 481 14.86 -10.13 16.84
CA THR A 481 13.84 -9.99 17.88
C THR A 481 13.16 -8.63 17.75
N GLY A 482 11.85 -8.55 18.05
CA GLY A 482 11.13 -7.30 17.95
C GLY A 482 9.72 -7.38 18.53
N ARG A 483 9.11 -6.21 18.70
CA ARG A 483 7.73 -6.13 19.22
C ARG A 483 6.75 -6.59 18.14
N MET A 484 5.91 -7.56 18.47
CA MET A 484 4.72 -7.92 17.71
C MET A 484 3.58 -6.95 18.04
N GLY A 485 2.80 -6.57 17.03
CA GLY A 485 1.73 -5.59 17.20
C GLY A 485 0.89 -5.45 15.95
N SER A 486 0.22 -4.30 15.79
CA SER A 486 -0.57 -3.99 14.59
C SER A 486 0.32 -3.92 13.34
N PRO A 487 -0.22 -4.21 12.14
CA PRO A 487 0.49 -4.06 10.88
C PRO A 487 1.12 -2.67 10.75
N LYS A 488 2.37 -2.64 10.30
CA LYS A 488 3.11 -1.41 10.03
C LYS A 488 2.75 -0.88 8.63
N ARG A 489 3.08 0.39 8.35
CA ARG A 489 2.88 0.99 7.02
C ARG A 489 3.52 0.15 5.88
N ARG A 490 4.63 -0.54 6.17
CA ARG A 490 5.27 -1.46 5.22
C ARG A 490 4.40 -2.68 4.92
N ASP A 491 3.81 -3.27 5.95
CA ASP A 491 2.97 -4.47 5.82
C ASP A 491 1.73 -4.17 4.98
N ILE A 492 1.10 -3.02 5.23
CA ILE A 492 -0.05 -2.52 4.45
C ILE A 492 0.35 -2.29 2.99
N GLY A 493 1.48 -1.61 2.73
CA GLY A 493 1.94 -1.35 1.36
C GLY A 493 2.29 -2.63 0.58
N HIS A 494 2.88 -3.64 1.23
CA HIS A 494 3.18 -4.93 0.60
C HIS A 494 1.91 -5.75 0.33
N GLY A 495 0.95 -5.73 1.26
CA GLY A 495 -0.36 -6.35 1.08
C GLY A 495 -1.11 -5.74 -0.10
N ALA A 496 -1.20 -4.41 -0.15
CA ALA A 496 -1.86 -3.69 -1.25
C ALA A 496 -1.22 -3.95 -2.62
N LEU A 497 0.12 -4.04 -2.69
CA LEU A 497 0.80 -4.38 -3.95
C LEU A 497 0.45 -5.81 -4.42
N ALA A 498 0.42 -6.78 -3.51
CA ALA A 498 0.04 -8.15 -3.85
C ALA A 498 -1.44 -8.27 -4.19
N GLN A 499 -2.32 -7.50 -3.53
CA GLN A 499 -3.75 -7.42 -3.86
C GLN A 499 -3.95 -6.93 -5.29
N ARG A 500 -3.41 -5.76 -5.63
CA ARG A 500 -3.49 -5.17 -6.99
C ARG A 500 -2.93 -6.12 -8.07
N ALA A 501 -1.86 -6.85 -7.74
CA ALA A 501 -1.24 -7.77 -8.69
C ALA A 501 -2.17 -8.91 -9.13
N LEU A 502 -3.11 -9.32 -8.29
CA LEU A 502 -3.99 -10.46 -8.54
C LEU A 502 -5.43 -10.04 -8.85
N GLU A 503 -5.84 -8.84 -8.49
CA GLU A 503 -7.20 -8.33 -8.68
C GLU A 503 -7.72 -8.50 -10.13
N PRO A 504 -6.92 -8.24 -11.18
CA PRO A 504 -7.37 -8.42 -12.57
C PRO A 504 -7.65 -9.87 -12.99
N VAL A 505 -7.17 -10.84 -12.22
CA VAL A 505 -7.32 -12.27 -12.54
C VAL A 505 -8.28 -12.99 -11.60
N VAL A 506 -8.72 -12.35 -10.53
CA VAL A 506 -9.73 -12.90 -9.61
C VAL A 506 -11.11 -12.85 -10.28
N PRO A 507 -11.91 -13.95 -10.25
CA PRO A 507 -13.22 -13.99 -10.88
C PRO A 507 -14.19 -12.97 -10.28
N THR A 508 -15.19 -12.55 -11.05
CA THR A 508 -16.26 -11.64 -10.59
C THR A 508 -17.16 -12.30 -9.53
N ALA A 509 -18.01 -11.50 -8.87
CA ALA A 509 -18.96 -12.03 -7.88
C ALA A 509 -20.01 -12.97 -8.52
N GLU A 510 -20.39 -12.71 -9.78
CA GLU A 510 -21.30 -13.55 -10.52
C GLU A 510 -20.69 -14.91 -10.87
N GLU A 511 -19.40 -14.95 -11.22
CA GLU A 511 -18.69 -16.18 -11.56
C GLU A 511 -18.32 -17.01 -10.33
N PHE A 512 -17.97 -16.35 -9.23
CA PHE A 512 -17.50 -16.98 -7.99
C PHE A 512 -17.94 -16.19 -6.76
N PRO A 513 -19.16 -16.40 -6.23
CA PRO A 513 -19.82 -15.55 -5.22
C PRO A 513 -19.29 -15.74 -3.80
N TYR A 514 -17.98 -15.82 -3.64
CA TYR A 514 -17.30 -15.90 -2.35
C TYR A 514 -16.59 -14.60 -2.01
N THR A 515 -16.54 -14.27 -0.74
CA THR A 515 -15.52 -13.39 -0.20
C THR A 515 -14.22 -14.17 -0.12
N ILE A 516 -13.14 -13.60 -0.68
CA ILE A 516 -11.83 -14.23 -0.76
C ILE A 516 -10.85 -13.45 0.14
N ARG A 517 -10.30 -14.11 1.14
CA ARG A 517 -9.28 -13.53 2.00
C ARG A 517 -7.98 -14.32 1.90
N LEU A 518 -6.92 -13.64 1.45
CA LEU A 518 -5.56 -14.15 1.44
C LEU A 518 -4.76 -13.54 2.61
N VAL A 519 -3.93 -14.34 3.25
CA VAL A 519 -2.97 -13.90 4.26
C VAL A 519 -1.61 -14.46 3.91
N SER A 520 -0.67 -13.60 3.57
CA SER A 520 0.73 -13.96 3.31
C SER A 520 1.58 -13.80 4.57
N GLU A 521 2.07 -14.91 5.10
CA GLU A 521 2.99 -14.96 6.23
C GLU A 521 4.43 -15.04 5.71
N THR A 522 5.23 -14.04 6.03
CA THR A 522 6.66 -14.05 5.69
C THR A 522 7.43 -14.88 6.70
N LEU A 523 7.87 -16.07 6.30
CA LEU A 523 8.61 -16.98 7.15
C LEU A 523 10.11 -16.69 7.13
N GLU A 524 10.64 -16.32 5.96
CA GLU A 524 12.03 -15.91 5.77
C GLU A 524 12.13 -14.81 4.71
N SER A 525 13.03 -13.84 4.88
CA SER A 525 13.20 -12.73 3.94
C SER A 525 14.66 -12.32 3.72
N ASN A 526 15.08 -12.40 2.46
CA ASN A 526 16.31 -11.84 1.94
C ASN A 526 16.08 -11.18 0.57
N GLY A 527 15.16 -10.19 0.54
CA GLY A 527 14.80 -9.42 -0.65
C GLY A 527 13.46 -9.83 -1.27
N SER A 528 12.65 -8.82 -1.55
CA SER A 528 11.35 -8.90 -2.23
C SER A 528 10.36 -9.96 -1.74
N SER A 529 10.01 -9.90 -0.47
CA SER A 529 8.94 -10.74 0.10
C SER A 529 7.56 -10.42 -0.51
N SER A 530 7.30 -9.16 -0.94
CA SER A 530 6.04 -8.79 -1.60
C SER A 530 5.81 -9.56 -2.90
N MET A 531 6.86 -9.75 -3.73
CA MET A 531 6.75 -10.54 -4.95
C MET A 531 6.66 -12.05 -4.66
N GLY A 532 7.25 -12.50 -3.57
CA GLY A 532 7.00 -13.85 -3.04
C GLY A 532 5.52 -14.03 -2.62
N SER A 533 4.90 -12.99 -2.04
CA SER A 533 3.46 -13.01 -1.69
C SER A 533 2.58 -13.11 -2.93
N VAL A 534 2.90 -12.41 -4.02
CA VAL A 534 2.16 -12.55 -5.30
C VAL A 534 2.19 -13.99 -5.79
N CYS A 535 3.38 -14.62 -5.82
CA CYS A 535 3.53 -16.02 -6.23
C CYS A 535 2.79 -16.97 -5.30
N GLY A 536 2.95 -16.83 -3.98
CA GLY A 536 2.27 -17.64 -2.97
C GLY A 536 0.74 -17.50 -3.03
N SER A 537 0.25 -16.30 -3.33
CA SER A 537 -1.19 -16.04 -3.47
C SER A 537 -1.79 -16.67 -4.72
N THR A 538 -1.10 -16.62 -5.85
CA THR A 538 -1.49 -17.36 -7.06
C THR A 538 -1.62 -18.85 -6.74
N LEU A 539 -0.62 -19.43 -6.06
CA LEU A 539 -0.65 -20.85 -5.69
C LEU A 539 -1.82 -21.19 -4.75
N ALA A 540 -2.08 -20.33 -3.76
CA ALA A 540 -3.17 -20.52 -2.81
C ALA A 540 -4.55 -20.42 -3.47
N LEU A 541 -4.73 -19.49 -4.43
CA LEU A 541 -5.96 -19.37 -5.24
C LEU A 541 -6.18 -20.62 -6.08
N MET A 542 -5.15 -21.09 -6.77
CA MET A 542 -5.22 -22.30 -7.60
C MET A 542 -5.47 -23.55 -6.74
N ASP A 543 -4.82 -23.68 -5.58
CA ASP A 543 -5.01 -24.78 -4.64
C ASP A 543 -6.43 -24.79 -4.04
N ALA A 544 -7.02 -23.62 -3.83
CA ALA A 544 -8.41 -23.49 -3.37
C ALA A 544 -9.45 -23.83 -4.43
N GLY A 545 -9.08 -23.92 -5.70
CA GLY A 545 -10.01 -24.09 -6.82
C GLY A 545 -10.73 -22.79 -7.22
N VAL A 546 -10.15 -21.63 -6.91
CA VAL A 546 -10.66 -20.33 -7.41
C VAL A 546 -10.35 -20.25 -8.90
N PRO A 547 -11.34 -20.03 -9.78
CA PRO A 547 -11.15 -20.02 -11.24
C PRO A 547 -10.53 -18.68 -11.69
N ILE A 548 -9.27 -18.44 -11.32
CA ILE A 548 -8.53 -17.25 -11.80
C ILE A 548 -8.36 -17.33 -13.32
N SER A 549 -8.46 -16.17 -14.00
CA SER A 549 -8.36 -16.10 -15.45
C SER A 549 -6.95 -16.43 -15.98
N ALA A 550 -5.91 -16.12 -15.20
CA ALA A 550 -4.52 -16.44 -15.50
C ALA A 550 -3.67 -16.46 -14.23
N PRO A 551 -2.61 -17.30 -14.16
CA PRO A 551 -1.66 -17.27 -13.06
C PRO A 551 -0.74 -16.04 -13.15
N VAL A 552 -0.43 -15.44 -12.00
CA VAL A 552 0.42 -14.27 -11.85
C VAL A 552 1.69 -14.63 -11.11
N SER A 553 2.83 -14.11 -11.55
CA SER A 553 4.09 -14.15 -10.82
C SER A 553 4.67 -12.76 -10.64
N GLY A 554 5.64 -12.63 -9.74
CA GLY A 554 6.29 -11.35 -9.46
C GLY A 554 7.79 -11.48 -9.26
N ILE A 555 8.52 -10.43 -9.67
CA ILE A 555 9.97 -10.33 -9.56
C ILE A 555 10.37 -8.93 -9.08
N ALA A 556 11.51 -8.84 -8.39
CA ALA A 556 12.14 -7.57 -8.07
C ALA A 556 13.45 -7.42 -8.86
N MET A 557 13.55 -6.31 -9.55
CA MET A 557 14.71 -5.87 -10.30
C MET A 557 15.44 -4.79 -9.51
N GLY A 558 16.73 -4.61 -9.78
CA GLY A 558 17.54 -3.53 -9.23
C GLY A 558 18.41 -2.87 -10.27
N LEU A 559 18.92 -1.69 -9.93
CA LEU A 559 19.91 -0.97 -10.72
C LEU A 559 21.09 -0.62 -9.84
N VAL A 560 22.30 -0.86 -10.35
CA VAL A 560 23.54 -0.34 -9.76
C VAL A 560 24.27 0.44 -10.84
N LYS A 561 24.51 1.74 -10.59
CA LYS A 561 25.19 2.65 -11.52
C LYS A 561 26.44 3.24 -10.84
N GLU A 562 27.60 3.13 -11.49
CA GLU A 562 28.87 3.71 -11.07
C GLU A 562 29.48 4.48 -12.24
N GLY A 563 29.41 5.80 -12.18
CA GLY A 563 29.80 6.66 -13.31
C GLY A 563 28.92 6.42 -14.54
N ASP A 564 29.53 6.01 -15.65
CA ASP A 564 28.83 5.66 -16.89
C ASP A 564 28.44 4.18 -16.95
N ASP A 565 29.03 3.33 -16.09
CA ASP A 565 28.71 1.91 -16.02
C ASP A 565 27.42 1.67 -15.23
N TYR A 566 26.56 0.80 -15.74
CA TYR A 566 25.39 0.34 -15.02
C TYR A 566 25.10 -1.14 -15.25
N VAL A 567 24.36 -1.71 -14.33
CA VAL A 567 23.87 -3.09 -14.40
C VAL A 567 22.45 -3.15 -13.87
N ILE A 568 21.57 -3.81 -14.61
CA ILE A 568 20.23 -4.18 -14.17
C ILE A 568 20.29 -5.59 -13.61
N LEU A 569 19.84 -5.75 -12.36
CA LEU A 569 19.87 -7.00 -11.63
C LEU A 569 18.47 -7.62 -11.56
N THR A 570 18.37 -8.87 -11.96
CA THR A 570 17.16 -9.70 -11.81
C THR A 570 17.19 -10.39 -10.46
N ASP A 571 16.06 -10.43 -9.75
CA ASP A 571 15.89 -11.07 -8.45
C ASP A 571 16.88 -10.57 -7.39
N ILE A 572 16.71 -9.29 -7.01
CA ILE A 572 17.60 -8.66 -6.03
C ILE A 572 17.42 -9.23 -4.62
N GLN A 573 18.56 -9.35 -3.92
CA GLN A 573 18.61 -9.63 -2.49
C GLN A 573 18.47 -8.36 -1.65
N GLY A 574 18.22 -8.51 -0.34
CA GLY A 574 18.12 -7.39 0.58
C GLY A 574 19.36 -6.49 0.62
N ALA A 575 20.55 -7.06 0.46
CA ALA A 575 21.79 -6.27 0.35
C ALA A 575 21.82 -5.44 -0.93
N GLU A 576 21.38 -5.99 -2.07
CA GLU A 576 21.35 -5.32 -3.37
C GLU A 576 20.27 -4.23 -3.43
N ASP A 577 19.10 -4.45 -2.78
CA ASP A 577 18.09 -3.41 -2.58
C ASP A 577 18.66 -2.23 -1.77
N HIS A 578 19.32 -2.52 -0.65
CA HIS A 578 19.88 -1.48 0.22
C HIS A 578 21.01 -0.68 -0.45
N LEU A 579 21.87 -1.34 -1.22
CA LEU A 579 23.06 -0.75 -1.86
C LEU A 579 22.77 -0.18 -3.25
N GLY A 580 21.69 -0.62 -3.91
CA GLY A 580 21.32 -0.25 -5.28
C GLY A 580 20.68 1.13 -5.39
N ASP A 581 20.51 1.56 -6.63
CA ASP A 581 19.98 2.87 -7.03
C ASP A 581 18.51 2.83 -7.44
N MET A 582 17.96 1.65 -7.68
CA MET A 582 16.55 1.41 -8.01
C MET A 582 16.10 0.09 -7.38
N ASP A 583 14.89 0.06 -6.85
CA ASP A 583 14.10 -1.12 -6.50
C ASP A 583 12.86 -1.12 -7.39
N PHE A 584 12.72 -2.11 -8.24
CA PHE A 584 11.71 -2.18 -9.26
C PHE A 584 10.99 -3.53 -9.21
N LYS A 585 9.75 -3.54 -8.75
CA LYS A 585 8.92 -4.73 -8.61
C LYS A 585 7.91 -4.79 -9.73
N VAL A 586 7.84 -5.91 -10.43
CA VAL A 586 6.91 -6.14 -11.53
C VAL A 586 6.18 -7.46 -11.30
N ALA A 587 4.85 -7.41 -11.27
CA ALA A 587 3.98 -8.58 -11.27
C ALA A 587 3.17 -8.64 -12.56
N GLY A 588 2.81 -9.84 -12.99
CA GLY A 588 1.96 -10.00 -14.18
C GLY A 588 1.79 -11.45 -14.59
N THR A 589 0.90 -11.63 -15.53
CA THR A 589 0.66 -12.89 -16.25
C THR A 589 1.73 -13.11 -17.34
N ARG A 590 1.55 -14.10 -18.17
CA ARG A 590 2.37 -14.29 -19.38
C ARG A 590 2.16 -13.16 -20.39
N ASP A 591 0.94 -12.60 -20.44
CA ASP A 591 0.51 -11.66 -21.48
C ASP A 591 0.84 -10.22 -21.16
N GLY A 592 0.72 -9.80 -19.90
CA GLY A 592 0.96 -8.41 -19.50
C GLY A 592 1.23 -8.20 -18.02
N VAL A 593 1.48 -6.96 -17.66
CA VAL A 593 1.73 -6.49 -16.30
C VAL A 593 0.40 -6.30 -15.57
N THR A 594 0.33 -6.77 -14.32
CA THR A 594 -0.83 -6.56 -13.43
C THR A 594 -0.52 -5.60 -12.29
N ALA A 595 0.73 -5.51 -11.84
CA ALA A 595 1.16 -4.48 -10.90
C ALA A 595 2.63 -4.13 -11.07
N LEU A 596 2.95 -2.88 -10.73
CA LEU A 596 4.30 -2.35 -10.82
C LEU A 596 4.54 -1.39 -9.65
N GLN A 597 5.72 -1.50 -9.04
CA GLN A 597 6.17 -0.54 -8.02
C GLN A 597 7.65 -0.26 -8.21
N MET A 598 8.02 1.01 -8.33
CA MET A 598 9.40 1.44 -8.53
C MET A 598 9.78 2.56 -7.57
N ASP A 599 10.95 2.41 -6.97
CA ASP A 599 11.63 3.42 -6.17
C ASP A 599 12.99 3.72 -6.78
N ILE A 600 13.24 4.98 -7.13
CA ILE A 600 14.49 5.43 -7.71
C ILE A 600 15.20 6.30 -6.66
N LYS A 601 16.46 5.96 -6.37
CA LYS A 601 17.29 6.64 -5.36
C LYS A 601 18.32 7.61 -5.98
N ILE A 602 18.35 7.68 -7.31
CA ILE A 602 19.20 8.58 -8.11
C ILE A 602 18.35 9.46 -9.02
N ILE A 603 18.89 10.55 -9.49
CA ILE A 603 18.20 11.42 -10.47
C ILE A 603 18.43 10.87 -11.87
N GLY A 604 17.34 10.69 -12.64
CA GLY A 604 17.38 10.38 -14.06
C GLY A 604 17.74 8.91 -14.39
N VAL A 605 16.75 8.04 -14.38
CA VAL A 605 16.83 6.76 -15.07
C VAL A 605 16.35 6.96 -16.50
N SER A 606 17.15 6.57 -17.50
CA SER A 606 16.80 6.78 -18.91
C SER A 606 15.72 5.78 -19.37
N ARG A 607 15.07 6.10 -20.49
CA ARG A 607 14.08 5.21 -21.13
C ARG A 607 14.67 3.83 -21.43
N GLU A 608 15.90 3.80 -21.95
CA GLU A 608 16.58 2.56 -22.35
C GLU A 608 16.80 1.64 -21.13
N ILE A 609 17.16 2.20 -19.97
CA ILE A 609 17.29 1.44 -18.71
C ILE A 609 15.94 0.87 -18.29
N MET A 610 14.87 1.65 -18.40
CA MET A 610 13.51 1.21 -18.06
C MET A 610 13.01 0.11 -18.97
N GLU A 611 13.22 0.24 -20.28
CA GLU A 611 12.86 -0.76 -21.29
C GLU A 611 13.61 -2.08 -21.07
N GLN A 612 14.91 -1.99 -20.80
CA GLN A 612 15.73 -3.15 -20.48
C GLN A 612 15.27 -3.82 -19.17
N ALA A 613 14.97 -3.04 -18.12
CA ALA A 613 14.49 -3.55 -16.84
C ALA A 613 13.14 -4.27 -16.98
N LEU A 614 12.20 -3.72 -17.74
CA LEU A 614 10.90 -4.34 -18.02
C LEU A 614 11.04 -5.64 -18.83
N THR A 615 11.93 -5.64 -19.83
CA THR A 615 12.21 -6.83 -20.65
C THR A 615 12.78 -7.96 -19.80
N GLN A 616 13.82 -7.70 -18.99
CA GLN A 616 14.37 -8.69 -18.08
C GLN A 616 13.35 -9.15 -17.01
N ALA A 617 12.50 -8.24 -16.52
CA ALA A 617 11.44 -8.58 -15.58
C ALA A 617 10.40 -9.53 -16.21
N LYS A 618 10.05 -9.34 -17.49
CA LYS A 618 9.14 -10.24 -18.22
C LYS A 618 9.73 -11.64 -18.34
N GLU A 619 10.98 -11.75 -18.77
CA GLU A 619 11.67 -13.03 -18.89
C GLU A 619 11.71 -13.78 -17.54
N ALA A 620 12.05 -13.05 -16.47
CA ALA A 620 12.10 -13.61 -15.13
C ALA A 620 10.72 -14.07 -14.63
N ARG A 621 9.65 -13.26 -14.83
CA ARG A 621 8.28 -13.63 -14.45
C ARG A 621 7.82 -14.91 -15.16
N VAL A 622 8.06 -14.99 -16.46
CA VAL A 622 7.70 -16.19 -17.25
C VAL A 622 8.44 -17.43 -16.77
N ALA A 623 9.72 -17.30 -16.41
CA ALA A 623 10.50 -18.40 -15.85
C ALA A 623 9.96 -18.84 -14.47
N ILE A 624 9.59 -17.88 -13.60
CA ILE A 624 8.98 -18.19 -12.29
C ILE A 624 7.62 -18.87 -12.48
N LEU A 625 6.77 -18.37 -13.38
CA LEU A 625 5.50 -19.01 -13.72
C LEU A 625 5.68 -20.45 -14.16
N GLY A 626 6.70 -20.73 -14.98
CA GLY A 626 7.02 -22.11 -15.38
C GLY A 626 7.24 -23.02 -14.17
N ARG A 627 8.00 -22.58 -13.17
CA ARG A 627 8.25 -23.35 -11.93
C ARG A 627 7.01 -23.51 -11.07
N MET A 628 6.15 -22.48 -10.98
CA MET A 628 4.89 -22.56 -10.24
C MET A 628 3.92 -23.56 -10.87
N LEU A 629 3.83 -23.58 -12.21
CA LEU A 629 2.93 -24.46 -12.96
C LEU A 629 3.41 -25.91 -13.01
N GLU A 630 4.68 -26.20 -12.70
CA GLU A 630 5.14 -27.59 -12.46
C GLU A 630 4.50 -28.19 -11.21
N ALA A 631 4.23 -27.38 -10.17
CA ALA A 631 3.59 -27.85 -8.93
C ALA A 631 2.06 -27.90 -9.03
N ILE A 632 1.45 -26.92 -9.68
CA ILE A 632 0.00 -26.84 -9.91
C ILE A 632 -0.26 -26.20 -11.27
N PRO A 633 -0.55 -27.02 -12.32
CA PRO A 633 -0.69 -26.52 -13.69
C PRO A 633 -1.98 -25.73 -13.95
N GLU A 634 -3.05 -26.05 -13.22
CA GLU A 634 -4.39 -25.46 -13.34
C GLU A 634 -5.04 -25.35 -11.96
N PRO A 635 -6.00 -24.43 -11.75
CA PRO A 635 -6.80 -24.40 -10.54
C PRO A 635 -7.49 -25.76 -10.29
N ARG A 636 -7.57 -26.20 -9.04
CA ARG A 636 -8.28 -27.44 -8.69
C ARG A 636 -9.73 -27.32 -9.12
N GLN A 637 -10.29 -28.42 -9.63
CA GLN A 637 -11.68 -28.47 -10.10
C GLN A 637 -12.72 -28.48 -8.96
N ALA A 638 -12.29 -28.81 -7.75
CA ALA A 638 -13.16 -28.85 -6.58
C ALA A 638 -12.55 -28.04 -5.44
N LEU A 639 -13.40 -27.33 -4.72
CA LEU A 639 -13.03 -26.66 -3.47
C LEU A 639 -12.57 -27.66 -2.42
N ALA A 640 -11.73 -27.21 -1.49
CA ALA A 640 -11.32 -28.01 -0.33
C ALA A 640 -12.55 -28.50 0.45
N SER A 641 -12.41 -29.66 1.12
CA SER A 641 -13.50 -30.28 1.87
C SER A 641 -14.07 -29.42 3.00
N HIS A 642 -13.28 -28.48 3.49
CA HIS A 642 -13.62 -27.54 4.57
C HIS A 642 -14.13 -26.19 4.06
N ALA A 643 -14.05 -25.93 2.75
CA ALA A 643 -14.57 -24.71 2.16
C ALA A 643 -16.10 -24.74 2.13
N PRO A 644 -16.78 -23.62 2.41
CA PRO A 644 -18.23 -23.55 2.29
C PRO A 644 -18.63 -23.76 0.83
N ARG A 645 -19.64 -24.61 0.61
CA ARG A 645 -20.24 -24.82 -0.71
C ARG A 645 -21.46 -23.94 -0.85
N ILE A 646 -21.62 -23.32 -2.01
CA ILE A 646 -22.79 -22.49 -2.31
C ILE A 646 -23.77 -23.32 -3.13
N SER A 647 -25.02 -23.38 -2.64
CA SER A 647 -26.17 -23.85 -3.41
C SER A 647 -27.10 -22.66 -3.65
N THR A 648 -27.52 -22.44 -4.88
CA THR A 648 -28.35 -21.28 -5.27
C THR A 648 -29.77 -21.71 -5.59
N ILE A 649 -30.74 -20.94 -5.14
CA ILE A 649 -32.15 -21.07 -5.52
C ILE A 649 -32.69 -19.68 -5.88
N GLN A 650 -33.50 -19.63 -6.96
CA GLN A 650 -34.24 -18.42 -7.34
C GLN A 650 -35.69 -18.56 -6.84
N ILE A 651 -36.16 -17.56 -6.11
CA ILE A 651 -37.55 -17.42 -5.68
C ILE A 651 -38.20 -16.19 -6.25
N ASN A 652 -39.54 -16.12 -6.22
CA ASN A 652 -40.22 -14.85 -6.50
C ASN A 652 -39.89 -13.83 -5.42
N PRO A 653 -39.44 -12.60 -5.75
CA PRO A 653 -39.09 -11.54 -4.78
C PRO A 653 -40.18 -11.24 -3.76
N GLU A 654 -41.47 -11.43 -4.09
CA GLU A 654 -42.58 -11.25 -3.16
C GLU A 654 -42.51 -12.19 -1.94
N TYR A 655 -41.83 -13.33 -2.05
CA TYR A 655 -41.64 -14.31 -0.97
C TYR A 655 -40.40 -14.09 -0.11
N ILE A 656 -39.55 -13.12 -0.44
CA ILE A 656 -38.36 -12.76 0.36
C ILE A 656 -38.74 -12.51 1.82
N GLY A 657 -39.81 -11.72 2.05
CA GLY A 657 -40.30 -11.44 3.39
C GLY A 657 -40.75 -12.68 4.18
N MET A 658 -41.19 -13.76 3.50
CA MET A 658 -41.58 -15.02 4.13
C MET A 658 -40.36 -15.83 4.57
N VAL A 659 -39.32 -15.86 3.73
CA VAL A 659 -38.05 -16.52 4.05
C VAL A 659 -37.32 -15.81 5.18
N ILE A 660 -37.32 -14.49 5.19
CA ILE A 660 -36.72 -13.69 6.28
C ILE A 660 -37.53 -13.87 7.58
N GLY A 661 -38.86 -13.81 7.50
CA GLY A 661 -39.74 -13.86 8.67
C GLY A 661 -39.72 -12.60 9.51
N LYS A 662 -40.58 -12.53 10.53
CA LYS A 662 -40.71 -11.37 11.40
C LYS A 662 -39.42 -11.13 12.18
N GLY A 663 -38.76 -9.98 11.91
CA GLY A 663 -37.48 -9.63 12.55
C GLY A 663 -36.36 -10.65 12.28
N GLY A 664 -36.41 -11.41 11.17
CA GLY A 664 -35.39 -12.37 10.79
C GLY A 664 -35.51 -13.75 11.49
N GLU A 665 -36.68 -14.07 12.08
CA GLU A 665 -36.87 -15.31 12.86
C GLU A 665 -36.77 -16.56 11.98
N THR A 666 -37.42 -16.55 10.80
CA THR A 666 -37.44 -17.73 9.90
C THR A 666 -36.06 -18.03 9.35
N ILE A 667 -35.37 -17.03 8.83
CA ILE A 667 -34.03 -17.23 8.28
C ILE A 667 -33.05 -17.73 9.34
N ARG A 668 -33.05 -17.17 10.55
CA ARG A 668 -32.20 -17.65 11.65
C ARG A 668 -32.56 -19.07 12.10
N SER A 669 -33.83 -19.46 12.01
CA SER A 669 -34.24 -20.84 12.32
C SER A 669 -33.71 -21.82 11.28
N LEU A 670 -33.82 -21.47 9.99
CA LEU A 670 -33.24 -22.28 8.89
C LEU A 670 -31.73 -22.40 9.00
N GLU A 671 -31.03 -21.30 9.27
CA GLU A 671 -29.58 -21.31 9.47
C GLU A 671 -29.16 -22.21 10.63
N ALA A 672 -29.87 -22.13 11.76
CA ALA A 672 -29.57 -22.96 12.93
C ALA A 672 -29.93 -24.43 12.77
N GLU A 673 -31.07 -24.74 12.09
CA GLU A 673 -31.56 -26.12 11.89
C GLU A 673 -30.66 -26.92 10.93
N TYR A 674 -30.22 -26.26 9.84
CA TYR A 674 -29.42 -26.91 8.80
C TYR A 674 -27.93 -26.66 8.93
N ASP A 675 -27.48 -25.84 9.89
CA ASP A 675 -26.08 -25.42 10.07
C ASP A 675 -25.52 -24.83 8.78
N VAL A 676 -26.20 -23.81 8.26
CA VAL A 676 -25.90 -23.10 7.02
C VAL A 676 -25.93 -21.58 7.25
N GLN A 677 -25.37 -20.82 6.32
CA GLN A 677 -25.60 -19.37 6.23
C GLN A 677 -26.41 -19.08 4.97
N ILE A 678 -27.33 -18.10 5.05
CA ILE A 678 -28.27 -17.78 3.97
C ILE A 678 -28.15 -16.29 3.65
N ASP A 679 -27.85 -15.98 2.40
CA ASP A 679 -27.90 -14.64 1.83
C ASP A 679 -29.04 -14.52 0.84
N ILE A 680 -29.76 -13.41 0.86
CA ILE A 680 -30.93 -13.15 0.01
C ILE A 680 -30.71 -11.83 -0.71
N GLU A 681 -30.75 -11.87 -2.04
CA GLU A 681 -30.64 -10.72 -2.90
C GLU A 681 -32.04 -10.15 -3.23
N GLU A 682 -32.10 -8.88 -3.62
CA GLU A 682 -33.36 -8.18 -3.89
C GLU A 682 -34.14 -8.76 -5.07
N ASP A 683 -33.46 -9.40 -6.01
CA ASP A 683 -34.05 -10.06 -7.18
C ASP A 683 -34.68 -11.44 -6.85
N GLY A 684 -34.54 -11.92 -5.60
CA GLY A 684 -35.01 -13.22 -5.14
C GLY A 684 -34.00 -14.35 -5.28
N THR A 685 -32.76 -14.08 -5.64
CA THR A 685 -31.65 -15.04 -5.57
C THR A 685 -31.33 -15.32 -4.11
N ILE A 686 -31.29 -16.60 -3.72
CA ILE A 686 -30.88 -17.03 -2.38
C ILE A 686 -29.64 -17.90 -2.51
N LEU A 687 -28.57 -17.50 -1.82
CA LEU A 687 -27.32 -18.21 -1.71
C LEU A 687 -27.27 -18.92 -0.36
N VAL A 688 -27.13 -20.25 -0.37
CA VAL A 688 -27.02 -21.09 0.82
C VAL A 688 -25.60 -21.62 0.92
N TYR A 689 -24.85 -21.19 1.93
CA TYR A 689 -23.47 -21.58 2.20
C TYR A 689 -23.46 -22.70 3.25
N ALA A 690 -22.93 -23.85 2.90
CA ALA A 690 -22.86 -25.03 3.76
C ALA A 690 -21.49 -25.68 3.69
N THR A 691 -20.93 -26.09 4.83
CA THR A 691 -19.70 -26.92 4.87
C THR A 691 -19.94 -28.34 4.38
N GLU A 692 -21.18 -28.82 4.48
CA GLU A 692 -21.63 -30.13 3.98
C GLU A 692 -22.73 -29.93 2.92
N GLY A 693 -22.51 -30.36 1.68
CA GLY A 693 -23.48 -30.17 0.58
C GLY A 693 -24.87 -30.72 0.87
N THR A 694 -24.99 -31.83 1.59
CA THR A 694 -26.30 -32.42 2.00
C THR A 694 -27.13 -31.50 2.90
N LYS A 695 -26.47 -30.67 3.75
CA LYS A 695 -27.14 -29.68 4.58
C LYS A 695 -27.63 -28.49 3.76
N GLY A 696 -26.82 -28.05 2.79
CA GLY A 696 -27.22 -27.01 1.85
C GLY A 696 -28.44 -27.42 1.01
N ASP A 697 -28.42 -28.63 0.48
CA ASP A 697 -29.54 -29.18 -0.31
C ASP A 697 -30.81 -29.29 0.54
N ALA A 698 -30.70 -29.69 1.81
CA ALA A 698 -31.84 -29.78 2.73
C ALA A 698 -32.42 -28.40 3.04
N ALA A 699 -31.58 -27.40 3.25
CA ALA A 699 -32.01 -26.01 3.46
C ALA A 699 -32.70 -25.45 2.21
N ILE A 700 -32.17 -25.71 1.02
CA ILE A 700 -32.81 -25.31 -0.24
C ILE A 700 -34.19 -25.95 -0.38
N GLU A 701 -34.34 -27.24 -0.07
CA GLU A 701 -35.64 -27.91 -0.15
C GLU A 701 -36.62 -27.33 0.88
N ALA A 702 -36.17 -26.96 2.07
CA ALA A 702 -36.98 -26.25 3.05
C ALA A 702 -37.45 -24.88 2.53
N ILE A 703 -36.52 -24.10 1.93
CA ILE A 703 -36.85 -22.80 1.31
C ILE A 703 -37.85 -22.97 0.15
N ARG A 704 -37.61 -23.96 -0.70
CA ARG A 704 -38.51 -24.32 -1.83
C ARG A 704 -39.89 -24.64 -1.33
N THR A 705 -39.99 -25.41 -0.26
CA THR A 705 -41.27 -25.79 0.34
C THR A 705 -42.01 -24.59 0.90
N LEU A 706 -41.27 -23.66 1.58
CA LEU A 706 -41.82 -22.42 2.09
C LEU A 706 -42.35 -21.48 0.98
N THR A 707 -41.65 -21.42 -0.14
CA THR A 707 -41.93 -20.50 -1.26
C THR A 707 -42.75 -21.13 -2.39
N LYS A 708 -43.03 -22.46 -2.34
CA LYS A 708 -43.82 -23.14 -3.34
C LYS A 708 -45.22 -22.51 -3.48
N GLU A 709 -45.57 -22.04 -4.69
CA GLU A 709 -46.94 -21.57 -4.97
C GLU A 709 -47.92 -22.74 -4.91
N PRO A 710 -49.13 -22.56 -4.35
CA PRO A 710 -50.18 -23.57 -4.41
C PRO A 710 -50.57 -23.89 -5.86
N GLU A 711 -50.56 -25.17 -6.21
CA GLU A 711 -50.93 -25.66 -7.53
C GLU A 711 -52.21 -26.45 -7.46
N VAL A 712 -52.95 -26.54 -8.61
CA VAL A 712 -54.17 -27.34 -8.69
C VAL A 712 -53.82 -28.80 -8.42
N GLY A 713 -54.51 -29.38 -7.41
CA GLY A 713 -54.25 -30.71 -6.93
C GLY A 713 -53.44 -30.81 -5.64
N ASP A 714 -52.85 -29.72 -5.16
CA ASP A 714 -52.18 -29.69 -3.86
C ASP A 714 -53.21 -29.78 -2.70
N GLN A 715 -52.85 -30.52 -1.67
CA GLN A 715 -53.64 -30.65 -0.46
C GLN A 715 -52.98 -29.89 0.69
N TYR A 716 -53.79 -29.13 1.45
CA TYR A 716 -53.33 -28.39 2.60
C TYR A 716 -54.23 -28.65 3.80
N THR A 717 -53.65 -28.73 4.98
CA THR A 717 -54.35 -28.59 6.25
C THR A 717 -54.28 -27.17 6.70
N GLY A 718 -55.35 -26.40 6.57
CA GLY A 718 -55.36 -24.95 6.81
C GLY A 718 -56.37 -24.55 7.86
N LYS A 719 -56.16 -23.39 8.49
CA LYS A 719 -57.03 -22.79 9.47
C LYS A 719 -58.00 -21.80 8.83
N VAL A 720 -59.26 -21.84 9.17
CA VAL A 720 -60.27 -20.86 8.74
C VAL A 720 -59.99 -19.49 9.41
N VAL A 721 -59.57 -18.54 8.61
CA VAL A 721 -59.24 -17.16 9.08
C VAL A 721 -60.45 -16.21 9.03
N LYS A 722 -61.37 -16.45 8.07
CA LYS A 722 -62.56 -15.64 7.87
C LYS A 722 -63.68 -16.41 7.22
N THR A 723 -64.93 -16.18 7.64
CA THR A 723 -66.14 -16.67 7.00
C THR A 723 -66.93 -15.53 6.33
N THR A 724 -67.63 -15.83 5.24
CA THR A 724 -68.50 -14.91 4.47
C THR A 724 -69.70 -15.66 3.97
N ASP A 725 -70.75 -14.99 3.50
CA ASP A 725 -72.00 -15.61 2.99
C ASP A 725 -71.77 -16.59 1.87
N PHE A 726 -70.70 -16.46 1.11
CA PHE A 726 -70.38 -17.31 -0.06
C PHE A 726 -69.28 -18.34 0.19
N GLY A 727 -68.58 -18.32 1.35
CA GLY A 727 -67.53 -19.29 1.63
C GLY A 727 -66.64 -18.93 2.82
N ALA A 728 -65.66 -19.76 3.08
CA ALA A 728 -64.64 -19.61 4.09
C ALA A 728 -63.29 -19.38 3.48
N PHE A 729 -62.51 -18.45 4.02
CA PHE A 729 -61.11 -18.27 3.70
C PHE A 729 -60.26 -19.15 4.62
N VAL A 730 -59.48 -20.02 4.00
CA VAL A 730 -58.62 -20.97 4.70
C VAL A 730 -57.19 -20.57 4.44
N GLU A 731 -56.41 -20.29 5.49
CA GLU A 731 -55.01 -20.02 5.41
C GLU A 731 -54.26 -21.35 5.04
N LEU A 732 -53.78 -21.42 3.81
CA LEU A 732 -53.02 -22.57 3.30
C LEU A 732 -51.57 -22.52 3.80
N LYS A 733 -51.03 -21.34 3.80
CA LYS A 733 -49.72 -20.95 4.36
C LYS A 733 -49.83 -19.55 4.95
N LYS A 734 -48.90 -19.18 5.79
CA LYS A 734 -48.84 -17.85 6.39
C LYS A 734 -48.88 -16.75 5.32
N GLY A 735 -49.97 -16.02 5.27
CA GLY A 735 -50.19 -14.93 4.32
C GLY A 735 -50.79 -15.36 2.95
N THR A 736 -51.09 -16.63 2.75
CA THR A 736 -51.77 -17.15 1.54
C THR A 736 -53.07 -17.80 1.88
N ASP A 737 -54.19 -17.15 1.59
CA ASP A 737 -55.52 -17.65 1.85
C ASP A 737 -56.18 -18.21 0.56
N GLY A 738 -56.83 -19.32 0.66
CA GLY A 738 -57.70 -19.84 -0.38
C GLY A 738 -59.17 -19.75 -0.02
N LEU A 739 -60.04 -19.60 -1.00
CA LEU A 739 -61.48 -19.53 -0.83
C LEU A 739 -62.11 -20.94 -0.98
N LEU A 740 -62.61 -21.49 0.11
CA LEU A 740 -63.49 -22.62 0.12
C LEU A 740 -64.93 -22.14 -0.07
N HIS A 741 -65.40 -22.18 -1.34
CA HIS A 741 -66.75 -21.77 -1.68
C HIS A 741 -67.79 -22.69 -1.07
N VAL A 742 -68.96 -22.17 -0.67
CA VAL A 742 -70.08 -22.95 -0.04
C VAL A 742 -70.49 -24.18 -0.85
N SER A 743 -70.35 -24.17 -2.20
CA SER A 743 -70.65 -25.28 -3.08
C SER A 743 -69.62 -26.43 -3.01
N ASN A 744 -68.45 -26.18 -2.43
CA ASN A 744 -67.29 -27.13 -2.40
C ASN A 744 -67.09 -27.77 -1.02
N VAL A 745 -68.04 -27.57 -0.09
CA VAL A 745 -67.93 -28.04 1.31
C VAL A 745 -68.42 -29.49 1.49
N GLY A 746 -69.26 -30.01 0.59
CA GLY A 746 -69.71 -31.39 0.67
C GLY A 746 -70.93 -31.68 -0.22
N PRO A 747 -71.47 -32.93 -0.22
CA PRO A 747 -72.54 -33.37 -1.13
C PRO A 747 -73.94 -32.84 -0.79
N GLY A 748 -74.12 -31.96 0.21
CA GLY A 748 -75.43 -31.38 0.59
C GLY A 748 -75.50 -29.89 0.24
N ARG A 749 -76.72 -29.34 0.06
CA ARG A 749 -76.93 -27.94 -0.16
C ARG A 749 -76.74 -27.17 1.17
N VAL A 750 -75.62 -26.53 1.32
CA VAL A 750 -75.31 -25.65 2.46
C VAL A 750 -75.82 -24.25 2.10
N ASN A 751 -76.74 -23.67 2.92
CA ASN A 751 -77.25 -22.32 2.66
C ASN A 751 -76.34 -21.21 3.22
N HIS A 752 -75.74 -21.45 4.37
CA HIS A 752 -74.76 -20.55 4.97
C HIS A 752 -73.53 -21.32 5.42
N ILE A 753 -72.34 -20.80 5.12
CA ILE A 753 -71.06 -21.48 5.43
C ILE A 753 -70.87 -21.68 6.94
N GLU A 754 -71.38 -20.75 7.76
CA GLU A 754 -71.32 -20.76 9.22
C GLU A 754 -72.08 -21.89 9.89
N ASP A 755 -73.05 -22.52 9.18
CA ASP A 755 -73.79 -23.70 9.66
C ASP A 755 -72.87 -24.95 9.73
N VAL A 756 -71.78 -24.94 8.98
CA VAL A 756 -70.91 -26.12 8.81
C VAL A 756 -69.45 -25.87 9.20
N ILE A 757 -68.97 -24.63 9.01
CA ILE A 757 -67.57 -24.25 9.22
C ILE A 757 -67.51 -22.95 10.01
N SER A 758 -66.74 -22.95 11.10
CA SER A 758 -66.53 -21.80 11.96
C SER A 758 -65.12 -21.23 11.82
N ARG A 759 -64.98 -19.95 12.08
CA ARG A 759 -63.66 -19.33 12.17
C ARG A 759 -62.79 -20.01 13.23
N GLY A 760 -61.59 -20.44 12.84
CA GLY A 760 -60.68 -21.16 13.71
C GLY A 760 -60.65 -22.66 13.48
N ASP A 761 -61.63 -23.24 12.71
CA ASP A 761 -61.63 -24.65 12.32
C ASP A 761 -60.35 -24.98 11.51
N ILE A 762 -59.86 -26.18 11.69
CA ILE A 762 -58.76 -26.73 10.89
C ILE A 762 -59.38 -27.66 9.87
N LEU A 763 -59.11 -27.45 8.59
CA LEU A 763 -59.69 -28.16 7.47
C LEU A 763 -58.63 -28.73 6.54
N ASP A 764 -58.85 -29.95 6.06
CA ASP A 764 -58.10 -30.52 4.95
C ASP A 764 -58.76 -30.09 3.64
N VAL A 765 -58.05 -29.32 2.83
CA VAL A 765 -58.56 -28.75 1.60
C VAL A 765 -57.69 -29.11 0.41
N LEU A 766 -58.31 -29.31 -0.76
CA LEU A 766 -57.69 -29.53 -2.03
C LEU A 766 -57.75 -28.25 -2.87
N VAL A 767 -56.65 -27.83 -3.44
CA VAL A 767 -56.60 -26.72 -4.41
C VAL A 767 -57.26 -27.17 -5.71
N GLN A 768 -58.35 -26.52 -6.08
CA GLN A 768 -59.18 -26.85 -7.24
C GLN A 768 -58.92 -25.94 -8.44
N GLU A 769 -58.61 -24.66 -8.13
CA GLU A 769 -58.38 -23.63 -9.12
C GLU A 769 -57.38 -22.61 -8.59
N VAL A 770 -56.46 -22.13 -9.46
CA VAL A 770 -55.53 -21.05 -9.18
C VAL A 770 -55.66 -20.00 -10.28
N ASP A 771 -56.22 -18.85 -9.98
CA ASP A 771 -56.25 -17.68 -10.86
C ASP A 771 -55.12 -16.74 -10.49
N LYS A 772 -53.96 -16.92 -11.14
CA LYS A 772 -52.74 -16.11 -10.90
C LYS A 772 -52.95 -14.61 -11.22
N ALA A 773 -53.81 -14.28 -12.21
CA ALA A 773 -54.06 -12.88 -12.60
C ALA A 773 -54.86 -12.09 -11.57
N ARG A 774 -55.69 -12.78 -10.78
CA ARG A 774 -56.52 -12.18 -9.74
C ARG A 774 -56.10 -12.51 -8.32
N GLY A 775 -55.01 -13.34 -8.17
CA GLY A 775 -54.53 -13.79 -6.87
C GLY A 775 -55.53 -14.64 -6.10
N ARG A 776 -56.37 -15.47 -6.80
CA ARG A 776 -57.43 -16.25 -6.18
C ARG A 776 -57.13 -17.73 -6.23
N ILE A 777 -57.28 -18.40 -5.09
CA ILE A 777 -57.13 -19.83 -4.96
C ILE A 777 -58.47 -20.43 -4.55
N GLY A 778 -59.03 -21.24 -5.42
CA GLY A 778 -60.29 -21.97 -5.16
C GLY A 778 -60.03 -23.32 -4.50
N LEU A 779 -60.73 -23.59 -3.40
CA LEU A 779 -60.55 -24.78 -2.58
C LEU A 779 -61.76 -25.70 -2.60
N LYS A 780 -61.51 -26.99 -2.36
CA LYS A 780 -62.52 -27.99 -2.08
C LYS A 780 -62.19 -28.70 -0.76
N LEU A 781 -63.20 -28.92 0.08
CA LEU A 781 -63.02 -29.63 1.34
C LEU A 781 -62.76 -31.12 1.06
N VAL A 782 -61.72 -31.66 1.67
CA VAL A 782 -61.40 -33.09 1.67
C VAL A 782 -61.86 -33.74 2.96
N GLN A 783 -61.55 -33.13 4.09
CA GLN A 783 -61.94 -33.61 5.40
C GLN A 783 -62.04 -32.41 6.38
N LYS A 784 -62.90 -32.53 7.38
CA LYS A 784 -63.07 -31.58 8.48
C LYS A 784 -62.45 -32.11 9.75
#